data_b7adbd7c93f1ffdd1471a1a75cd5d87a
#
_entry.id   b7adbd7c93f1ffdd1471a1a75cd5d87a
#
_cell.length_a   1.000
_cell.length_b   1.000
_cell.length_c   1.000
_cell.angle_alpha   90.00
_cell.angle_beta   90.00
_cell.angle_gamma   90.00
#
_symmetry.space_group_name_H-M   'P 1'
#
loop_
_entity.id
_entity.type
_entity.pdbx_description
1 polymer ?
#
loop_
_entity_poly.entity_id
_entity_poly.type
_entity_poly.pdbx_seq_one_letter_code
_entity_poly.pdbx_strand_id
1 'polypeptide(L)'
;MNILAKNLLILASAGSGKTFQLGNRVIGLVARGVAPEKIVALTFTRKAAGEFADSVLTKLAAAASEETTAAGLRRDLALPDADFGECLERVVRALPRFTLGTMDSFFAKVVRGFQYELGLTGGKFDLLEGPRAAAMADEILSTILGETLEDGGGDDFLHAFRRATIGKEEQKVVDGLRGFVKSWHSRYRSALNLEWGPASLAGVLLEDWEAQKNSLSAIILRGLDGIDYTRKGQREALEKVVECLAHHTIGSGSLGGASSLLASALEAAATSNGPLTLKFYKEFLFGGPAGDALRDMVLLAARCEMAAALQRTNAVREVISVYDARCEKQLRRRGLLGFDDVKVLMGAWVTGEDARLRREAVDFRLDARHEHWLLDEFQDTSRGDWMGLLPLIDEAAGAGEGSMFIVGDRKQAIYAWRGGEVGLFDEVMTRYGGGLEVESMAESWRSCPQVLALVNHICGDAATMRDLFGEAAARWDWQEHFPAVPLAYPSKCGEARVEVVDGKWEERLERLGEMLGELGIDERPVTCGVLVRQNAKVREVADHLRAKGFDVIEEGRREPAKDNPVGIALAHLLKWLANPADAFAREVVEMSPFAASLNARFGEHWQQMWEGLLGLASELGFAGMVEEVVEACWADWSDFGRRRAGDIMAALAGLDAQGGVTPREAAEWIDRLEVSQSPGIAAVQVMTIHKSKGLGFDVVIIPDVSNDSIPSAGYFDVAEGDGWLSQTPPKWARDLIPEMRDAEARWATSQRYEAFCMLYVALTRAKRGLYVFLEPPSSSQVADKASLANWLATSVGSDGSPGIVYQSGSTDWVESIARSRRQKETTVLPSLAAGVARRERTTPSGAKKKTAAAVPHSPAGMQFGSEVHAAFEQVGWLDEAAPVFPEGEGGSVVAALLKIPRIRAIFERKDRVVELHREQPVDAVFDGVWLSGVMDRLHLHRDSSGEVNAVEIIDFKTDAVEDLQELARRYAPQMHAYREVMQRAYPDARVVCFLISTRCGDIVEL
;
A
#
# COMPACT_ATOMS: atom_id res chain seq x y z
N MET A 1 -15.46 33.74 6.61
CA MET A 1 -15.14 32.42 7.17
C MET A 1 -14.47 32.57 8.54
N ASN A 2 -15.03 31.97 9.58
CA ASN A 2 -14.42 31.95 10.92
C ASN A 2 -13.54 30.70 11.04
N ILE A 3 -12.25 30.81 10.70
CA ILE A 3 -11.30 29.69 10.71
C ILE A 3 -11.13 29.05 12.10
N LEU A 4 -11.49 29.76 13.17
CA LEU A 4 -11.40 29.33 14.56
C LEU A 4 -12.76 28.94 15.16
N ALA A 5 -13.79 28.70 14.32
CA ALA A 5 -15.04 28.10 14.75
C ALA A 5 -14.80 26.73 15.41
N LYS A 6 -15.62 26.36 16.38
CA LYS A 6 -15.41 25.12 17.14
C LYS A 6 -15.36 23.90 16.22
N ASN A 7 -16.40 23.65 15.44
CA ASN A 7 -16.46 22.57 14.49
C ASN A 7 -16.67 23.16 13.09
N LEU A 8 -15.73 22.94 12.19
CA LEU A 8 -15.72 23.53 10.86
C LEU A 8 -15.43 22.47 9.80
N LEU A 9 -16.31 22.39 8.82
CA LEU A 9 -16.11 21.61 7.60
C LEU A 9 -15.92 22.56 6.41
N ILE A 10 -14.81 22.44 5.70
CA ILE A 10 -14.54 23.21 4.49
C ILE A 10 -14.63 22.31 3.26
N LEU A 11 -15.61 22.59 2.41
CA LEU A 11 -15.75 22.02 1.08
C LEU A 11 -14.93 22.89 0.12
N ALA A 12 -13.71 22.47 -0.15
CA ALA A 12 -12.74 23.26 -0.89
C ALA A 12 -12.59 22.74 -2.32
N SER A 13 -12.43 23.64 -3.28
CA SER A 13 -12.10 23.29 -4.66
C SER A 13 -10.58 23.17 -4.87
N ALA A 14 -10.16 22.66 -6.04
CA ALA A 14 -8.75 22.55 -6.39
C ALA A 14 -8.07 23.93 -6.42
N GLY A 15 -6.93 24.03 -5.72
CA GLY A 15 -6.17 25.30 -5.68
C GLY A 15 -6.76 26.39 -4.80
N SER A 16 -7.81 26.12 -4.02
CA SER A 16 -8.47 27.14 -3.17
C SER A 16 -7.72 27.47 -1.87
N GLY A 17 -6.56 26.88 -1.62
CA GLY A 17 -5.77 27.20 -0.44
C GLY A 17 -6.10 26.34 0.80
N LYS A 18 -6.52 25.08 0.62
CA LYS A 18 -6.80 24.14 1.72
C LYS A 18 -5.70 24.11 2.78
N THR A 19 -4.47 23.84 2.37
CA THR A 19 -3.29 23.76 3.26
C THR A 19 -3.01 25.09 3.96
N PHE A 20 -3.29 26.22 3.28
CA PHE A 20 -3.16 27.56 3.87
C PHE A 20 -4.15 27.74 5.03
N GLN A 21 -5.41 27.32 4.88
CA GLN A 21 -6.42 27.43 5.93
C GLN A 21 -6.16 26.46 7.08
N LEU A 22 -5.68 25.27 6.77
CA LEU A 22 -5.25 24.30 7.79
C LEU A 22 -4.11 24.89 8.64
N GLY A 23 -3.11 25.52 8.00
CA GLY A 23 -2.02 26.25 8.67
C GLY A 23 -2.56 27.41 9.54
N ASN A 24 -3.51 28.19 9.03
CA ASN A 24 -4.16 29.25 9.80
C ASN A 24 -4.86 28.69 11.04
N ARG A 25 -5.53 27.54 10.92
CA ARG A 25 -6.20 26.89 12.05
C ARG A 25 -5.22 26.53 13.14
N VAL A 26 -4.11 25.87 12.80
CA VAL A 26 -3.06 25.52 13.79
C VAL A 26 -2.48 26.76 14.46
N ILE A 27 -2.05 27.75 13.66
CA ILE A 27 -1.47 28.98 14.19
C ILE A 27 -2.47 29.72 15.09
N GLY A 28 -3.72 29.80 14.68
CA GLY A 28 -4.76 30.46 15.48
C GLY A 28 -5.08 29.76 16.80
N LEU A 29 -5.07 28.43 16.84
CA LEU A 29 -5.20 27.65 18.08
C LEU A 29 -4.04 27.93 19.03
N VAL A 30 -2.80 27.89 18.52
CA VAL A 30 -1.60 28.18 19.32
C VAL A 30 -1.63 29.61 19.83
N ALA A 31 -2.03 30.58 19.01
CA ALA A 31 -2.16 32.00 19.41
C ALA A 31 -3.25 32.23 20.47
N ARG A 32 -4.28 31.37 20.51
CA ARG A 32 -5.28 31.35 21.59
C ARG A 32 -4.80 30.67 22.88
N GLY A 33 -3.56 30.22 22.94
CA GLY A 33 -2.99 29.60 24.13
C GLY A 33 -3.07 28.08 24.14
N VAL A 34 -3.63 27.41 23.12
CA VAL A 34 -3.66 25.94 23.03
C VAL A 34 -2.24 25.40 22.94
N ALA A 35 -1.91 24.40 23.75
CA ALA A 35 -0.64 23.73 23.67
C ALA A 35 -0.53 22.91 22.36
N PRO A 36 0.57 23.05 21.57
CA PRO A 36 0.70 22.34 20.30
C PRO A 36 0.52 20.82 20.41
N GLU A 37 0.87 20.22 21.54
CA GLU A 37 0.71 18.80 21.82
C GLU A 37 -0.76 18.32 21.85
N LYS A 38 -1.70 19.24 22.10
CA LYS A 38 -3.13 18.98 22.09
C LYS A 38 -3.76 18.99 20.70
N ILE A 39 -2.97 19.40 19.70
CA ILE A 39 -3.41 19.52 18.31
C ILE A 39 -2.97 18.28 17.54
N VAL A 40 -3.93 17.63 16.87
CA VAL A 40 -3.70 16.51 15.96
C VAL A 40 -4.04 16.95 14.54
N ALA A 41 -3.06 16.95 13.64
CA ALA A 41 -3.27 17.26 12.23
C ALA A 41 -2.89 16.06 11.37
N LEU A 42 -3.88 15.47 10.71
CA LEU A 42 -3.73 14.26 9.92
C LEU A 42 -3.99 14.53 8.44
N THR A 43 -3.11 14.02 7.59
CA THR A 43 -3.22 14.07 6.14
C THR A 43 -3.17 12.66 5.54
N PHE A 44 -3.42 12.55 4.24
CA PHE A 44 -3.40 11.24 3.56
C PHE A 44 -1.99 10.75 3.20
N THR A 45 -1.01 11.65 2.92
CA THR A 45 0.32 11.25 2.48
C THR A 45 1.43 11.83 3.35
N ARG A 46 2.54 11.08 3.50
CA ARG A 46 3.75 11.56 4.24
C ARG A 46 4.30 12.85 3.64
N LYS A 47 4.24 13.00 2.31
CA LYS A 47 4.68 14.22 1.62
C LYS A 47 3.82 15.43 2.02
N ALA A 48 2.48 15.27 2.00
CA ALA A 48 1.58 16.34 2.41
C ALA A 48 1.78 16.73 3.88
N ALA A 49 2.04 15.77 4.77
CA ALA A 49 2.35 16.03 6.17
C ALA A 49 3.64 16.87 6.34
N GLY A 50 4.70 16.55 5.58
CA GLY A 50 5.94 17.33 5.58
C GLY A 50 5.73 18.74 5.04
N GLU A 51 5.11 18.89 3.87
CA GLU A 51 4.79 20.18 3.27
C GLU A 51 3.92 21.06 4.20
N PHE A 52 3.01 20.43 4.93
CA PHE A 52 2.18 21.13 5.90
C PHE A 52 3.00 21.65 7.10
N ALA A 53 3.88 20.82 7.67
CA ALA A 53 4.76 21.21 8.76
C ALA A 53 5.65 22.40 8.35
N ASP A 54 6.29 22.29 7.18
CA ASP A 54 7.13 23.33 6.61
C ASP A 54 6.32 24.63 6.39
N SER A 55 5.10 24.51 5.90
CA SER A 55 4.21 25.65 5.68
C SER A 55 3.87 26.39 6.98
N VAL A 56 3.54 25.68 8.05
CA VAL A 56 3.23 26.26 9.36
C VAL A 56 4.46 26.97 9.94
N LEU A 57 5.62 26.33 9.92
CA LEU A 57 6.86 26.88 10.45
C LEU A 57 7.32 28.11 9.64
N THR A 58 7.31 28.03 8.31
CA THR A 58 7.68 29.13 7.42
C THR A 58 6.76 30.33 7.63
N LYS A 59 5.45 30.10 7.75
CA LYS A 59 4.45 31.15 7.96
C LYS A 59 4.61 31.82 9.32
N LEU A 60 4.85 31.04 10.37
CA LEU A 60 5.15 31.59 11.71
C LEU A 60 6.45 32.39 11.72
N ALA A 61 7.51 31.87 11.08
CA ALA A 61 8.81 32.54 11.00
C ALA A 61 8.70 33.88 10.24
N ALA A 62 7.97 33.87 9.11
CA ALA A 62 7.71 35.13 8.37
C ALA A 62 6.89 36.12 9.19
N ALA A 63 5.83 35.68 9.89
CA ALA A 63 5.04 36.55 10.74
C ALA A 63 5.81 37.05 11.99
N ALA A 64 6.75 36.25 12.49
CA ALA A 64 7.62 36.68 13.61
C ALA A 64 8.69 37.70 13.20
N SER A 65 9.09 37.71 11.92
CA SER A 65 10.17 38.60 11.41
C SER A 65 9.68 39.83 10.66
N GLU A 66 8.45 39.79 10.09
CA GLU A 66 7.89 40.81 9.21
C GLU A 66 6.55 41.33 9.72
N GLU A 67 6.45 42.59 10.12
CA GLU A 67 5.20 43.17 10.64
C GLU A 67 4.08 43.21 9.62
N THR A 68 4.38 43.34 8.32
CA THR A 68 3.37 43.28 7.25
C THR A 68 2.69 41.90 7.17
N THR A 69 3.47 40.84 7.29
CA THR A 69 3.00 39.46 7.34
C THR A 69 2.24 39.20 8.65
N ALA A 70 2.74 39.67 9.78
CA ALA A 70 2.07 39.61 11.08
C ALA A 70 0.70 40.29 11.08
N ALA A 71 0.62 41.51 10.56
CA ALA A 71 -0.63 42.27 10.48
C ALA A 71 -1.67 41.60 9.58
N GLY A 72 -1.22 41.00 8.47
CA GLY A 72 -2.05 40.18 7.59
C GLY A 72 -2.63 38.98 8.33
N LEU A 73 -1.79 38.23 9.02
CA LEU A 73 -2.18 37.02 9.75
C LEU A 73 -3.07 37.33 10.96
N ARG A 74 -2.81 38.42 11.71
CA ARG A 74 -3.72 38.89 12.80
C ARG A 74 -5.12 39.16 12.27
N ARG A 75 -5.22 39.82 11.11
CA ARG A 75 -6.52 40.10 10.45
C ARG A 75 -7.23 38.82 10.01
N ASP A 76 -6.48 37.88 9.35
CA ASP A 76 -7.05 36.63 8.86
C ASP A 76 -7.57 35.74 9.99
N LEU A 77 -6.89 35.76 11.14
CA LEU A 77 -7.25 35.01 12.34
C LEU A 77 -8.24 35.74 13.26
N ALA A 78 -8.49 37.01 13.02
CA ALA A 78 -9.24 37.90 13.95
C ALA A 78 -8.63 37.93 15.36
N LEU A 79 -7.30 37.93 15.46
CA LEU A 79 -6.53 37.95 16.71
C LEU A 79 -5.53 39.12 16.70
N PRO A 80 -6.00 40.36 17.07
CA PRO A 80 -5.19 41.55 16.93
C PRO A 80 -3.92 41.57 17.80
N ASP A 81 -3.96 40.87 18.94
CA ASP A 81 -2.89 40.91 19.95
C ASP A 81 -1.96 39.66 19.84
N ALA A 82 -2.08 38.84 18.78
CA ALA A 82 -1.27 37.64 18.64
C ALA A 82 0.22 37.96 18.49
N ASP A 83 1.05 37.32 19.32
CA ASP A 83 2.50 37.29 19.20
C ASP A 83 2.96 36.02 18.50
N PHE A 84 3.36 36.14 17.22
CA PHE A 84 3.81 35.01 16.42
C PHE A 84 5.22 34.56 16.71
N GLY A 85 6.06 35.41 17.40
CA GLY A 85 7.34 35.00 17.90
C GLY A 85 7.20 33.98 19.05
N GLU A 86 6.33 34.28 20.01
CA GLU A 86 5.96 33.35 21.09
C GLU A 86 5.32 32.06 20.54
N CYS A 87 4.41 32.20 19.57
CA CYS A 87 3.80 31.04 18.91
C CYS A 87 4.84 30.14 18.24
N LEU A 88 5.82 30.71 17.52
CA LEU A 88 6.91 29.97 16.89
C LEU A 88 7.75 29.23 17.92
N GLU A 89 8.15 29.90 19.00
CA GLU A 89 8.91 29.29 20.08
C GLU A 89 8.18 28.09 20.70
N ARG A 90 6.88 28.24 20.97
CA ARG A 90 6.03 27.16 21.52
C ARG A 90 5.95 25.97 20.58
N VAL A 91 5.71 26.22 19.28
CA VAL A 91 5.64 25.15 18.27
C VAL A 91 6.98 24.43 18.13
N VAL A 92 8.09 25.17 18.04
CA VAL A 92 9.44 24.57 17.90
C VAL A 92 9.80 23.72 19.12
N ARG A 93 9.52 24.19 20.35
CA ARG A 93 9.75 23.43 21.58
C ARG A 93 8.88 22.16 21.65
N ALA A 94 7.69 22.20 21.06
CA ALA A 94 6.74 21.09 21.07
C ALA A 94 6.91 20.11 19.89
N LEU A 95 7.75 20.42 18.87
CA LEU A 95 7.90 19.61 17.65
C LEU A 95 8.01 18.10 17.89
N PRO A 96 8.81 17.59 18.86
CA PRO A 96 8.91 16.16 19.10
C PRO A 96 7.61 15.50 19.60
N ARG A 97 6.68 16.30 20.15
CA ARG A 97 5.42 15.87 20.75
C ARG A 97 4.20 16.29 19.94
N PHE A 98 4.40 17.16 18.96
CA PHE A 98 3.35 17.60 18.06
C PHE A 98 2.90 16.45 17.17
N THR A 99 1.60 16.16 17.16
CA THR A 99 1.05 15.07 16.37
C THR A 99 0.62 15.58 14.99
N LEU A 100 1.58 15.54 14.06
CA LEU A 100 1.40 15.92 12.68
C LEU A 100 1.89 14.78 11.81
N GLY A 101 1.02 14.23 10.94
CA GLY A 101 1.40 13.06 10.16
C GLY A 101 0.27 12.49 9.30
N THR A 102 0.44 11.25 8.86
CA THR A 102 -0.62 10.51 8.18
C THR A 102 -1.50 9.76 9.18
N MET A 103 -2.74 9.44 8.80
CA MET A 103 -3.64 8.61 9.62
C MET A 103 -2.97 7.29 10.00
N ASP A 104 -2.35 6.61 9.02
CA ASP A 104 -1.60 5.37 9.27
C ASP A 104 -0.48 5.54 10.31
N SER A 105 0.25 6.66 10.25
CA SER A 105 1.33 6.94 11.23
C SER A 105 0.79 7.22 12.62
N PHE A 106 -0.36 7.88 12.71
CA PHE A 106 -1.06 8.10 13.97
C PHE A 106 -1.52 6.77 14.58
N PHE A 107 -2.20 5.94 13.81
CA PHE A 107 -2.64 4.62 14.26
C PHE A 107 -1.48 3.74 14.71
N ALA A 108 -0.39 3.70 13.94
CA ALA A 108 0.82 2.98 14.33
C ALA A 108 1.43 3.50 15.64
N LYS A 109 1.36 4.82 15.88
CA LYS A 109 1.82 5.44 17.14
C LYS A 109 0.92 5.04 18.32
N VAL A 110 -0.40 5.01 18.11
CA VAL A 110 -1.36 4.55 19.11
C VAL A 110 -1.12 3.07 19.44
N VAL A 111 -1.07 2.21 18.44
CA VAL A 111 -0.80 0.77 18.64
C VAL A 111 0.51 0.54 19.37
N ARG A 112 1.56 1.30 19.03
CA ARG A 112 2.86 1.22 19.72
C ARG A 112 2.78 1.64 21.18
N GLY A 113 1.99 2.66 21.50
CA GLY A 113 1.83 3.18 22.86
C GLY A 113 0.94 2.34 23.76
N PHE A 114 0.03 1.56 23.18
CA PHE A 114 -1.02 0.83 23.89
C PHE A 114 -1.05 -0.67 23.55
N GLN A 115 0.11 -1.28 23.35
CA GLN A 115 0.23 -2.67 22.90
C GLN A 115 -0.52 -3.66 23.81
N TYR A 116 -0.40 -3.50 25.11
CA TYR A 116 -1.04 -4.40 26.07
C TYR A 116 -2.57 -4.26 26.06
N GLU A 117 -3.06 -3.03 26.03
CA GLU A 117 -4.48 -2.73 25.98
C GLU A 117 -5.10 -3.25 24.67
N LEU A 118 -4.33 -3.29 23.60
CA LEU A 118 -4.77 -3.81 22.30
C LEU A 118 -4.58 -5.34 22.15
N GLY A 119 -4.12 -6.01 23.22
CA GLY A 119 -3.98 -7.47 23.25
C GLY A 119 -2.73 -7.99 22.54
N LEU A 120 -1.75 -7.11 22.27
CA LEU A 120 -0.44 -7.54 21.79
C LEU A 120 0.42 -7.97 22.97
N THR A 121 1.25 -8.98 22.78
CA THR A 121 2.04 -9.62 23.85
C THR A 121 3.19 -8.79 24.42
N GLY A 122 3.24 -7.50 24.11
CA GLY A 122 4.21 -6.56 24.67
C GLY A 122 5.66 -6.91 24.35
N GLY A 123 6.11 -6.53 23.21
CA GLY A 123 7.47 -6.75 22.74
C GLY A 123 7.88 -5.62 21.81
N LYS A 124 8.71 -5.92 20.83
CA LYS A 124 9.04 -4.96 19.77
C LYS A 124 7.85 -4.83 18.84
N PHE A 125 7.17 -3.68 18.85
CA PHE A 125 6.27 -3.31 17.76
C PHE A 125 7.13 -2.86 16.56
N ASP A 126 6.96 -3.54 15.44
CA ASP A 126 7.64 -3.21 14.19
C ASP A 126 6.63 -3.25 13.03
N LEU A 127 6.65 -2.20 12.22
CA LEU A 127 5.76 -2.09 11.07
C LEU A 127 6.41 -2.77 9.87
N LEU A 128 5.73 -3.77 9.32
CA LEU A 128 6.19 -4.49 8.12
C LEU A 128 5.84 -3.71 6.86
N GLU A 129 6.88 -3.23 6.17
CA GLU A 129 6.75 -2.50 4.91
C GLU A 129 7.71 -3.06 3.84
N GLY A 130 7.36 -2.84 2.57
CA GLY A 130 8.23 -3.06 1.42
C GLY A 130 8.78 -4.48 1.29
N PRO A 131 10.07 -4.63 0.95
CA PRO A 131 10.69 -5.94 0.73
C PRO A 131 10.64 -6.88 1.93
N ARG A 132 10.69 -6.33 3.16
CA ARG A 132 10.61 -7.13 4.38
C ARG A 132 9.23 -7.77 4.56
N ALA A 133 8.17 -7.01 4.29
CA ALA A 133 6.81 -7.57 4.31
C ALA A 133 6.64 -8.69 3.27
N ALA A 134 7.20 -8.51 2.06
CA ALA A 134 7.18 -9.52 1.02
C ALA A 134 7.95 -10.79 1.41
N ALA A 135 9.13 -10.64 2.02
CA ALA A 135 9.93 -11.78 2.48
C ALA A 135 9.21 -12.58 3.57
N MET A 136 8.59 -11.90 4.54
CA MET A 136 7.78 -12.56 5.57
C MET A 136 6.56 -13.28 5.00
N ALA A 137 5.89 -12.68 4.01
CA ALA A 137 4.78 -13.34 3.32
C ALA A 137 5.23 -14.62 2.60
N ASP A 138 6.39 -14.59 1.96
CA ASP A 138 6.98 -15.76 1.30
C ASP A 138 7.37 -16.86 2.30
N GLU A 139 7.91 -16.49 3.46
CA GLU A 139 8.24 -17.44 4.53
C GLU A 139 6.98 -18.14 5.04
N ILE A 140 5.91 -17.40 5.27
CA ILE A 140 4.61 -17.97 5.69
C ILE A 140 4.06 -18.92 4.63
N LEU A 141 4.08 -18.53 3.36
CA LEU A 141 3.62 -19.39 2.27
C LEU A 141 4.46 -20.65 2.17
N SER A 142 5.79 -20.54 2.32
CA SER A 142 6.70 -21.68 2.31
C SER A 142 6.44 -22.62 3.49
N THR A 143 6.12 -22.08 4.67
CA THR A 143 5.74 -22.89 5.84
C THR A 143 4.44 -23.64 5.60
N ILE A 144 3.41 -22.97 5.06
CA ILE A 144 2.12 -23.61 4.72
C ILE A 144 2.33 -24.74 3.70
N LEU A 145 3.09 -24.48 2.64
CA LEU A 145 3.38 -25.48 1.61
C LEU A 145 4.24 -26.63 2.12
N GLY A 146 5.18 -26.39 3.04
CA GLY A 146 6.04 -27.42 3.65
C GLY A 146 5.24 -28.37 4.54
N GLU A 147 4.43 -27.84 5.46
CA GLU A 147 3.54 -28.65 6.32
C GLU A 147 2.52 -29.45 5.50
N THR A 148 2.06 -28.85 4.40
CA THR A 148 1.19 -29.46 3.40
C THR A 148 1.78 -30.75 2.82
N LEU A 149 3.10 -30.79 2.59
CA LEU A 149 3.79 -31.96 2.01
C LEU A 149 4.08 -33.05 3.06
N GLU A 150 4.21 -32.69 4.34
CA GLU A 150 4.54 -33.64 5.41
C GLU A 150 3.32 -34.34 6.01
N ASP A 151 2.18 -33.65 6.19
CA ASP A 151 1.03 -34.16 6.94
C ASP A 151 -0.14 -34.67 6.06
N GLY A 152 -0.05 -34.59 4.73
CA GLY A 152 -1.14 -34.95 3.81
C GLY A 152 -2.38 -34.01 3.87
N GLY A 153 -2.41 -33.06 4.79
CA GLY A 153 -3.47 -32.06 4.93
C GLY A 153 -3.40 -30.92 3.90
N GLY A 154 -2.38 -30.93 3.09
CA GLY A 154 -2.17 -29.92 2.07
C GLY A 154 -2.97 -30.08 0.79
N ASP A 155 -3.54 -31.22 0.60
CA ASP A 155 -4.47 -31.39 -0.53
C ASP A 155 -5.66 -30.43 -0.39
N ASP A 156 -6.16 -30.18 0.81
CA ASP A 156 -7.31 -29.31 1.03
C ASP A 156 -7.00 -27.84 0.72
N PHE A 157 -5.83 -27.32 1.15
CA PHE A 157 -5.41 -25.96 0.84
C PHE A 157 -5.17 -25.76 -0.66
N LEU A 158 -4.46 -26.66 -1.32
CA LEU A 158 -4.20 -26.60 -2.75
C LEU A 158 -5.49 -26.84 -3.57
N HIS A 159 -6.39 -27.70 -3.09
CA HIS A 159 -7.71 -27.89 -3.68
C HIS A 159 -8.59 -26.65 -3.55
N ALA A 160 -8.58 -25.98 -2.38
CA ALA A 160 -9.27 -24.71 -2.18
C ALA A 160 -8.69 -23.62 -3.09
N PHE A 161 -7.35 -23.53 -3.21
CA PHE A 161 -6.69 -22.60 -4.11
C PHE A 161 -7.05 -22.85 -5.58
N ARG A 162 -7.04 -24.10 -6.03
CA ARG A 162 -7.49 -24.46 -7.40
C ARG A 162 -8.94 -24.11 -7.66
N ARG A 163 -9.83 -24.30 -6.68
CA ARG A 163 -11.25 -23.87 -6.78
C ARG A 163 -11.39 -22.36 -6.85
N ALA A 164 -10.57 -21.62 -6.08
CA ALA A 164 -10.56 -20.16 -6.07
C ALA A 164 -10.09 -19.56 -7.40
N THR A 165 -9.16 -20.23 -8.12
CA THR A 165 -8.51 -19.72 -9.34
C THR A 165 -9.03 -20.37 -10.63
N ILE A 166 -9.98 -21.30 -10.55
CA ILE A 166 -10.54 -22.06 -11.68
C ILE A 166 -9.44 -22.89 -12.40
N GLY A 167 -8.41 -23.32 -11.70
CA GLY A 167 -7.34 -24.15 -12.27
C GLY A 167 -6.46 -23.46 -13.32
N LYS A 168 -6.45 -22.13 -13.38
CA LYS A 168 -5.69 -21.38 -14.41
C LYS A 168 -4.18 -21.32 -14.18
N GLU A 169 -3.65 -21.91 -13.10
CA GLU A 169 -2.27 -21.68 -12.66
C GLU A 169 -1.42 -22.96 -12.62
N GLU A 170 -1.33 -23.65 -13.76
CA GLU A 170 -0.59 -24.92 -13.82
C GLU A 170 0.96 -24.78 -13.87
N GLN A 171 1.51 -23.62 -14.28
CA GLN A 171 2.95 -23.49 -14.51
C GLN A 171 3.73 -22.67 -13.48
N LYS A 172 3.06 -21.87 -12.64
CA LYS A 172 3.71 -21.01 -11.62
C LYS A 172 2.85 -20.92 -10.35
N VAL A 173 2.57 -22.05 -9.74
CA VAL A 173 1.68 -22.16 -8.57
C VAL A 173 2.10 -21.20 -7.44
N VAL A 174 3.39 -21.09 -7.16
CA VAL A 174 3.91 -20.25 -6.08
C VAL A 174 3.73 -18.75 -6.38
N ASP A 175 4.04 -18.33 -7.61
CA ASP A 175 3.86 -16.93 -8.01
C ASP A 175 2.38 -16.55 -8.08
N GLY A 176 1.56 -17.48 -8.55
CA GLY A 176 0.10 -17.34 -8.55
C GLY A 176 -0.47 -17.24 -7.14
N LEU A 177 -0.02 -18.09 -6.24
CA LEU A 177 -0.43 -18.05 -4.83
C LEU A 177 0.01 -16.75 -4.14
N ARG A 178 1.23 -16.26 -4.40
CA ARG A 178 1.70 -14.95 -3.95
C ARG A 178 0.78 -13.81 -4.41
N GLY A 179 0.52 -13.76 -5.72
CA GLY A 179 -0.36 -12.76 -6.31
C GLY A 179 -1.77 -12.83 -5.74
N PHE A 180 -2.29 -14.03 -5.56
CA PHE A 180 -3.59 -14.30 -4.98
C PHE A 180 -3.68 -13.81 -3.52
N VAL A 181 -2.74 -14.21 -2.67
CA VAL A 181 -2.69 -13.77 -1.26
C VAL A 181 -2.55 -12.24 -1.19
N LYS A 182 -1.64 -11.65 -1.96
CA LYS A 182 -1.46 -10.19 -2.00
C LYS A 182 -2.75 -9.46 -2.39
N SER A 183 -3.56 -10.02 -3.28
CA SER A 183 -4.80 -9.40 -3.75
C SER A 183 -5.97 -9.57 -2.78
N TRP A 184 -6.02 -10.68 -2.02
CA TRP A 184 -7.18 -11.03 -1.20
C TRP A 184 -6.98 -10.82 0.30
N HIS A 185 -5.75 -10.85 0.82
CA HIS A 185 -5.52 -10.78 2.27
C HIS A 185 -5.97 -9.44 2.87
N SER A 186 -5.65 -8.32 2.22
CA SER A 186 -6.11 -7.00 2.66
C SER A 186 -7.65 -6.91 2.68
N ARG A 187 -8.31 -7.45 1.63
CA ARG A 187 -9.79 -7.50 1.57
C ARG A 187 -10.38 -8.40 2.64
N TYR A 188 -9.77 -9.56 2.87
CA TYR A 188 -10.18 -10.44 3.96
C TYR A 188 -10.12 -9.73 5.31
N ARG A 189 -9.06 -8.99 5.58
CA ARG A 189 -8.88 -8.24 6.82
C ARG A 189 -9.90 -7.10 6.97
N SER A 190 -10.23 -6.40 5.89
CA SER A 190 -11.27 -5.36 5.92
C SER A 190 -12.69 -5.91 5.97
N ALA A 191 -12.90 -7.14 5.53
CA ALA A 191 -14.21 -7.81 5.44
C ALA A 191 -14.47 -8.82 6.57
N LEU A 192 -13.77 -8.72 7.71
CA LEU A 192 -13.93 -9.68 8.82
C LEU A 192 -15.38 -9.77 9.36
N ASN A 193 -16.13 -8.67 9.25
CA ASN A 193 -17.52 -8.57 9.71
C ASN A 193 -18.54 -8.73 8.58
N LEU A 194 -18.12 -9.03 7.35
CA LEU A 194 -19.01 -9.21 6.21
C LEU A 194 -19.29 -10.68 5.97
N GLU A 195 -20.49 -10.96 5.44
CA GLU A 195 -20.82 -12.28 4.96
C GLU A 195 -20.08 -12.59 3.64
N TRP A 196 -19.71 -13.85 3.40
CA TRP A 196 -19.05 -14.28 2.18
C TRP A 196 -20.08 -14.78 1.18
N GLY A 197 -20.75 -13.84 0.55
CA GLY A 197 -21.84 -13.98 -0.38
C GLY A 197 -23.17 -13.47 0.18
N PRO A 198 -24.11 -13.02 -0.67
CA PRO A 198 -25.43 -12.61 -0.24
C PRO A 198 -26.17 -13.76 0.46
N ALA A 199 -26.69 -13.54 1.64
CA ALA A 199 -27.42 -14.55 2.42
C ALA A 199 -28.66 -15.10 1.67
N SER A 200 -29.31 -14.26 0.86
CA SER A 200 -30.45 -14.64 0.01
C SER A 200 -30.10 -15.70 -1.05
N LEU A 201 -28.81 -15.83 -1.41
CA LEU A 201 -28.31 -16.77 -2.40
C LEU A 201 -27.57 -17.97 -1.80
N ALA A 202 -27.42 -18.00 -0.47
CA ALA A 202 -26.84 -19.12 0.26
C ALA A 202 -27.79 -20.32 0.21
N GLY A 203 -27.44 -21.36 -0.51
CA GLY A 203 -28.25 -22.58 -0.62
C GLY A 203 -28.77 -22.91 -2.03
N VAL A 204 -28.32 -22.16 -3.04
CA VAL A 204 -28.51 -22.57 -4.42
C VAL A 204 -27.72 -23.86 -4.66
N LEU A 205 -28.42 -24.99 -4.68
CA LEU A 205 -27.84 -26.29 -4.96
C LEU A 205 -27.64 -26.49 -6.45
N LEU A 206 -26.48 -27.03 -6.83
CA LEU A 206 -26.17 -27.42 -8.21
C LEU A 206 -26.62 -28.86 -8.54
N GLU A 207 -27.27 -29.52 -7.59
CA GLU A 207 -27.75 -30.87 -7.78
C GLU A 207 -28.88 -30.88 -8.83
N ASP A 208 -28.87 -31.84 -9.70
CA ASP A 208 -29.84 -32.06 -10.76
C ASP A 208 -30.03 -30.97 -11.85
N TRP A 209 -29.13 -29.94 -11.89
CA TRP A 209 -29.25 -28.87 -12.87
C TRP A 209 -29.23 -29.39 -14.32
N GLU A 210 -28.44 -30.43 -14.62
CA GLU A 210 -28.39 -31.08 -15.94
C GLU A 210 -29.72 -31.70 -16.31
N ALA A 211 -30.38 -32.39 -15.36
CA ALA A 211 -31.70 -32.98 -15.57
C ALA A 211 -32.78 -31.91 -15.82
N GLN A 212 -32.74 -30.82 -15.01
CA GLN A 212 -33.66 -29.69 -15.20
C GLN A 212 -33.42 -29.00 -16.55
N LYS A 213 -32.18 -28.73 -16.92
CA LYS A 213 -31.80 -28.14 -18.22
C LYS A 213 -32.31 -28.96 -19.39
N ASN A 214 -32.12 -30.28 -19.34
CA ASN A 214 -32.60 -31.21 -20.39
C ASN A 214 -34.12 -31.22 -20.46
N SER A 215 -34.82 -31.23 -19.32
CA SER A 215 -36.29 -31.17 -19.26
C SER A 215 -36.84 -29.87 -19.88
N LEU A 216 -36.26 -28.72 -19.51
CA LEU A 216 -36.65 -27.40 -20.05
C LEU A 216 -36.37 -27.29 -21.54
N SER A 217 -35.20 -27.75 -21.99
CA SER A 217 -34.87 -27.86 -23.42
C SER A 217 -35.91 -28.65 -24.21
N ALA A 218 -36.35 -29.81 -23.69
CA ALA A 218 -37.35 -30.64 -24.34
C ALA A 218 -38.74 -29.97 -24.40
N ILE A 219 -39.10 -29.14 -23.38
CA ILE A 219 -40.35 -28.37 -23.39
C ILE A 219 -40.29 -27.28 -24.46
N ILE A 220 -39.19 -26.54 -24.52
CA ILE A 220 -38.98 -25.45 -25.49
C ILE A 220 -39.07 -26.02 -26.91
N LEU A 221 -38.24 -27.05 -27.20
CA LEU A 221 -38.21 -27.66 -28.55
C LEU A 221 -39.58 -28.15 -29.03
N ARG A 222 -40.38 -28.79 -28.15
CA ARG A 222 -41.75 -29.21 -28.46
C ARG A 222 -42.70 -28.05 -28.73
N GLY A 223 -42.50 -26.92 -28.03
CA GLY A 223 -43.33 -25.74 -28.20
C GLY A 223 -43.02 -24.91 -29.43
N LEU A 224 -41.88 -25.12 -30.12
CA LEU A 224 -41.50 -24.37 -31.31
C LEU A 224 -42.47 -24.50 -32.48
N ASP A 225 -43.14 -25.64 -32.60
CA ASP A 225 -44.12 -25.89 -33.69
C ASP A 225 -45.41 -25.07 -33.55
N GLY A 226 -45.72 -24.58 -32.37
CA GLY A 226 -46.95 -23.82 -32.05
C GLY A 226 -46.78 -22.28 -32.14
N ILE A 227 -45.66 -21.79 -32.64
CA ILE A 227 -45.35 -20.35 -32.65
C ILE A 227 -45.63 -19.75 -34.04
N ASP A 228 -46.23 -18.55 -34.01
CA ASP A 228 -46.46 -17.80 -35.23
C ASP A 228 -45.22 -16.95 -35.58
N TYR A 229 -44.40 -17.51 -36.43
CA TYR A 229 -43.15 -16.88 -36.86
C TYR A 229 -43.37 -15.79 -37.88
N THR A 230 -42.96 -14.59 -37.55
CA THR A 230 -43.10 -13.42 -38.45
C THR A 230 -42.06 -13.38 -39.57
N ARG A 231 -40.97 -14.18 -39.45
CA ARG A 231 -39.87 -14.27 -40.42
C ARG A 231 -39.26 -15.66 -40.53
N LYS A 232 -38.82 -16.00 -41.76
CA LYS A 232 -37.99 -17.18 -42.02
C LYS A 232 -36.68 -17.09 -41.22
N GLY A 233 -36.31 -18.18 -40.53
CA GLY A 233 -35.09 -18.29 -39.77
C GLY A 233 -35.24 -18.00 -38.28
N GLN A 234 -36.33 -17.46 -37.77
CA GLN A 234 -36.55 -17.26 -36.32
C GLN A 234 -36.57 -18.57 -35.56
N ARG A 235 -37.15 -19.61 -36.10
CA ARG A 235 -37.15 -20.99 -35.54
C ARG A 235 -35.73 -21.51 -35.39
N GLU A 236 -34.93 -21.51 -36.46
CA GLU A 236 -33.55 -21.98 -36.46
C GLU A 236 -32.68 -21.18 -35.49
N ALA A 237 -32.96 -19.87 -35.35
CA ALA A 237 -32.28 -19.03 -34.40
C ALA A 237 -32.63 -19.38 -32.93
N LEU A 238 -33.92 -19.71 -32.66
CA LEU A 238 -34.36 -20.20 -31.35
C LEU A 238 -33.75 -21.55 -31.01
N GLU A 239 -33.72 -22.48 -31.95
CA GLU A 239 -33.10 -23.80 -31.81
C GLU A 239 -31.63 -23.64 -31.43
N LYS A 240 -30.88 -22.72 -32.06
CA LYS A 240 -29.49 -22.40 -31.68
C LYS A 240 -29.36 -21.79 -30.29
N VAL A 241 -30.30 -20.93 -29.87
CA VAL A 241 -30.32 -20.38 -28.50
C VAL A 241 -30.49 -21.50 -27.48
N VAL A 242 -31.43 -22.42 -27.72
CA VAL A 242 -31.66 -23.58 -26.86
C VAL A 242 -30.42 -24.49 -26.82
N GLU A 243 -29.81 -24.74 -27.97
CA GLU A 243 -28.58 -25.52 -28.09
C GLU A 243 -27.41 -24.86 -27.29
N CYS A 244 -27.23 -23.55 -27.43
CA CYS A 244 -26.22 -22.81 -26.62
C CYS A 244 -26.45 -22.97 -25.12
N LEU A 245 -27.67 -22.80 -24.64
CA LEU A 245 -28.02 -22.95 -23.23
C LEU A 245 -27.90 -24.42 -22.79
N ALA A 246 -28.26 -25.38 -23.63
CA ALA A 246 -28.15 -26.81 -23.34
C ALA A 246 -26.70 -27.31 -23.23
N HIS A 247 -25.79 -26.76 -24.03
CA HIS A 247 -24.35 -27.09 -24.01
C HIS A 247 -23.54 -26.22 -23.04
N HIS A 248 -24.17 -25.25 -22.38
CA HIS A 248 -23.46 -24.40 -21.41
C HIS A 248 -22.90 -25.24 -20.27
N THR A 249 -21.61 -25.02 -19.99
CA THR A 249 -20.90 -25.62 -18.86
C THR A 249 -20.63 -24.54 -17.80
N ILE A 250 -20.92 -24.87 -16.55
CA ILE A 250 -20.76 -23.94 -15.43
C ILE A 250 -19.28 -23.52 -15.31
N GLY A 251 -19.04 -22.22 -15.13
CA GLY A 251 -17.71 -21.66 -15.01
C GLY A 251 -17.00 -21.39 -16.32
N SER A 252 -17.61 -21.68 -17.48
CA SER A 252 -17.05 -21.35 -18.79
C SER A 252 -16.99 -19.84 -19.07
N GLY A 253 -17.78 -19.07 -18.35
CA GLY A 253 -17.83 -17.59 -18.46
C GLY A 253 -18.59 -17.08 -19.68
N SER A 254 -18.84 -17.88 -20.69
CA SER A 254 -19.59 -17.51 -21.89
C SER A 254 -20.66 -18.51 -22.21
N LEU A 255 -21.77 -18.04 -22.85
CA LEU A 255 -22.85 -18.92 -23.31
C LEU A 255 -22.58 -19.48 -24.70
N GLY A 256 -21.38 -19.35 -25.27
CA GLY A 256 -21.08 -19.79 -26.63
C GLY A 256 -21.93 -19.07 -27.69
N GLY A 257 -21.40 -18.74 -28.86
CA GLY A 257 -22.12 -18.17 -29.99
C GLY A 257 -23.03 -16.98 -29.66
N ALA A 258 -22.44 -15.79 -29.49
CA ALA A 258 -23.19 -14.55 -29.27
C ALA A 258 -24.13 -14.26 -30.45
N SER A 259 -25.40 -14.66 -30.32
CA SER A 259 -26.43 -14.25 -31.27
C SER A 259 -27.26 -13.09 -30.71
N SER A 260 -27.70 -12.19 -31.57
CA SER A 260 -28.58 -11.09 -31.16
C SER A 260 -29.88 -11.61 -30.50
N LEU A 261 -30.33 -12.78 -30.85
CA LEU A 261 -31.51 -13.41 -30.28
C LEU A 261 -31.22 -13.93 -28.83
N LEU A 262 -30.03 -14.48 -28.57
CA LEU A 262 -29.64 -14.89 -27.23
C LEU A 262 -29.55 -13.67 -26.29
N ALA A 263 -28.93 -12.59 -26.76
CA ALA A 263 -28.89 -11.32 -25.99
C ALA A 263 -30.32 -10.82 -25.69
N SER A 264 -31.23 -10.84 -26.68
CA SER A 264 -32.61 -10.46 -26.46
C SER A 264 -33.36 -11.39 -25.50
N ALA A 265 -33.04 -12.70 -25.49
CA ALA A 265 -33.65 -13.65 -24.56
C ALA A 265 -33.19 -13.39 -23.11
N LEU A 266 -31.90 -13.08 -22.90
CA LEU A 266 -31.36 -12.70 -21.61
C LEU A 266 -32.01 -11.42 -21.08
N GLU A 267 -32.11 -10.38 -21.93
CA GLU A 267 -32.73 -9.10 -21.57
C GLU A 267 -34.23 -9.28 -21.25
N ALA A 268 -34.98 -10.02 -22.08
CA ALA A 268 -36.39 -10.30 -21.84
C ALA A 268 -36.62 -11.11 -20.55
N ALA A 269 -35.75 -12.05 -20.23
CA ALA A 269 -35.82 -12.84 -18.98
C ALA A 269 -35.52 -11.98 -17.73
N ALA A 270 -34.68 -10.94 -17.86
CA ALA A 270 -34.36 -10.03 -16.76
C ALA A 270 -35.50 -9.03 -16.47
N THR A 271 -36.30 -8.66 -17.49
CA THR A 271 -37.24 -7.54 -17.41
C THR A 271 -38.70 -7.95 -17.32
N SER A 272 -39.07 -9.16 -17.72
CA SER A 272 -40.49 -9.62 -17.85
C SER A 272 -40.78 -10.89 -17.08
N ASN A 273 -41.85 -10.87 -16.32
CA ASN A 273 -42.46 -12.08 -15.71
C ASN A 273 -43.57 -12.69 -16.60
N GLY A 274 -43.83 -12.13 -17.77
CA GLY A 274 -44.81 -12.57 -18.76
C GLY A 274 -44.18 -13.17 -20.02
N PRO A 275 -44.91 -13.20 -21.16
CA PRO A 275 -44.38 -13.61 -22.45
C PRO A 275 -43.10 -12.86 -22.80
N LEU A 276 -42.09 -13.55 -23.33
CA LEU A 276 -40.84 -12.95 -23.73
C LEU A 276 -40.98 -12.20 -25.05
N THR A 277 -40.63 -10.92 -25.08
CA THR A 277 -40.52 -10.17 -26.34
C THR A 277 -39.10 -10.35 -26.87
N LEU A 278 -38.95 -11.18 -27.91
CA LEU A 278 -37.65 -11.49 -28.49
C LEU A 278 -37.40 -10.71 -29.78
N LYS A 279 -36.15 -10.27 -30.02
CA LYS A 279 -35.77 -9.50 -31.22
C LYS A 279 -34.86 -10.32 -32.12
N PHE A 280 -35.33 -10.61 -33.31
CA PHE A 280 -34.57 -11.17 -34.42
C PHE A 280 -34.95 -10.43 -35.69
N TYR A 281 -34.19 -9.39 -36.05
CA TYR A 281 -34.55 -8.38 -37.07
C TYR A 281 -35.83 -7.58 -36.77
N LYS A 282 -36.87 -8.24 -36.29
CA LYS A 282 -38.12 -7.65 -35.77
C LYS A 282 -38.46 -8.34 -34.44
N GLU A 283 -39.20 -7.64 -33.63
CA GLU A 283 -39.72 -8.15 -32.37
C GLU A 283 -40.83 -9.17 -32.64
N PHE A 284 -40.90 -10.22 -31.85
CA PHE A 284 -41.97 -11.21 -31.80
C PHE A 284 -42.17 -11.71 -30.38
N LEU A 285 -43.40 -12.12 -30.07
CA LEU A 285 -43.75 -12.66 -28.77
C LEU A 285 -43.47 -14.16 -28.73
N PHE A 286 -42.71 -14.55 -27.70
CA PHE A 286 -42.44 -15.95 -27.39
C PHE A 286 -43.02 -16.26 -26.00
N GLY A 287 -44.19 -16.85 -25.96
CA GLY A 287 -44.97 -17.08 -24.74
C GLY A 287 -45.44 -18.54 -24.59
N GLY A 288 -46.40 -18.74 -23.69
CA GLY A 288 -46.88 -20.05 -23.31
C GLY A 288 -45.82 -20.94 -22.63
N PRO A 289 -46.04 -22.24 -22.50
CA PRO A 289 -45.15 -23.16 -21.80
C PRO A 289 -43.70 -23.16 -22.32
N ALA A 290 -43.50 -22.89 -23.63
CA ALA A 290 -42.19 -22.82 -24.25
C ALA A 290 -41.43 -21.52 -23.86
N GLY A 291 -42.15 -20.38 -23.80
CA GLY A 291 -41.59 -19.11 -23.36
C GLY A 291 -41.23 -19.13 -21.89
N ASP A 292 -42.10 -19.69 -21.07
CA ASP A 292 -41.83 -19.87 -19.63
C ASP A 292 -40.62 -20.81 -19.41
N ALA A 293 -40.55 -21.92 -20.14
CA ALA A 293 -39.42 -22.84 -20.06
C ALA A 293 -38.09 -22.19 -20.53
N LEU A 294 -38.11 -21.30 -21.54
CA LEU A 294 -36.92 -20.58 -21.99
C LEU A 294 -36.45 -19.60 -20.88
N ARG A 295 -37.37 -18.89 -20.27
CA ARG A 295 -37.06 -18.01 -19.13
C ARG A 295 -36.43 -18.81 -17.98
N ASP A 296 -37.09 -19.91 -17.60
CA ASP A 296 -36.61 -20.77 -16.51
C ASP A 296 -35.23 -21.34 -16.81
N MET A 297 -34.95 -21.70 -18.08
CA MET A 297 -33.65 -22.19 -18.51
C MET A 297 -32.57 -21.14 -18.44
N VAL A 298 -32.85 -19.89 -18.81
CA VAL A 298 -31.95 -18.75 -18.70
C VAL A 298 -31.66 -18.46 -17.24
N LEU A 299 -32.70 -18.41 -16.38
CA LEU A 299 -32.55 -18.16 -14.94
C LEU A 299 -31.82 -19.31 -14.25
N LEU A 300 -32.07 -20.57 -14.66
CA LEU A 300 -31.32 -21.72 -14.13
C LEU A 300 -29.84 -21.60 -14.44
N ALA A 301 -29.46 -21.28 -15.67
CA ALA A 301 -28.07 -21.07 -16.06
C ALA A 301 -27.42 -19.96 -15.26
N ALA A 302 -28.09 -18.82 -15.03
CA ALA A 302 -27.60 -17.72 -14.22
C ALA A 302 -27.41 -18.11 -12.75
N ARG A 303 -28.36 -18.84 -12.15
CA ARG A 303 -28.26 -19.35 -10.78
C ARG A 303 -27.10 -20.33 -10.63
N CYS A 304 -26.86 -21.19 -11.61
CA CYS A 304 -25.74 -22.11 -11.62
C CYS A 304 -24.39 -21.37 -11.64
N GLU A 305 -24.25 -20.34 -12.48
CA GLU A 305 -23.04 -19.50 -12.50
C GLU A 305 -22.85 -18.74 -11.17
N MET A 306 -23.94 -18.29 -10.55
CA MET A 306 -23.87 -17.66 -9.23
C MET A 306 -23.43 -18.64 -8.15
N ALA A 307 -23.98 -19.85 -8.15
CA ALA A 307 -23.55 -20.88 -7.21
C ALA A 307 -22.05 -21.22 -7.36
N ALA A 308 -21.56 -21.28 -8.59
CA ALA A 308 -20.12 -21.42 -8.87
C ALA A 308 -19.31 -20.22 -8.36
N ALA A 309 -19.83 -18.99 -8.50
CA ALA A 309 -19.17 -17.79 -7.95
C ALA A 309 -19.12 -17.82 -6.41
N LEU A 310 -20.18 -18.27 -5.75
CA LEU A 310 -20.21 -18.45 -4.29
C LEU A 310 -19.24 -19.55 -3.83
N GLN A 311 -19.16 -20.66 -4.56
CA GLN A 311 -18.17 -21.70 -4.26
C GLN A 311 -16.74 -21.17 -4.37
N ARG A 312 -16.44 -20.36 -5.39
CA ARG A 312 -15.14 -19.69 -5.51
C ARG A 312 -14.91 -18.70 -4.37
N THR A 313 -15.92 -17.92 -4.00
CA THR A 313 -15.88 -16.97 -2.89
C THR A 313 -15.51 -17.67 -1.58
N ASN A 314 -16.18 -18.79 -1.28
CA ASN A 314 -15.88 -19.59 -0.09
C ASN A 314 -14.48 -20.22 -0.17
N ALA A 315 -14.04 -20.68 -1.32
CA ALA A 315 -12.68 -21.19 -1.51
C ALA A 315 -11.61 -20.10 -1.29
N VAL A 316 -11.88 -18.85 -1.72
CA VAL A 316 -11.00 -17.71 -1.39
C VAL A 316 -10.92 -17.51 0.12
N ARG A 317 -12.07 -17.50 0.80
CA ARG A 317 -12.12 -17.38 2.26
C ARG A 317 -11.31 -18.47 2.95
N GLU A 318 -11.48 -19.71 2.52
CA GLU A 318 -10.77 -20.87 3.06
C GLU A 318 -9.25 -20.72 2.93
N VAL A 319 -8.74 -20.43 1.75
CA VAL A 319 -7.30 -20.24 1.51
C VAL A 319 -6.76 -19.08 2.34
N ILE A 320 -7.44 -17.92 2.33
CA ILE A 320 -6.93 -16.73 3.02
C ILE A 320 -7.06 -16.87 4.54
N SER A 321 -8.06 -17.55 5.06
CA SER A 321 -8.17 -17.79 6.51
C SER A 321 -7.02 -18.62 7.07
N VAL A 322 -6.55 -19.63 6.32
CA VAL A 322 -5.35 -20.41 6.69
C VAL A 322 -4.11 -19.52 6.72
N TYR A 323 -3.93 -18.70 5.67
CA TYR A 323 -2.81 -17.75 5.61
C TYR A 323 -2.87 -16.72 6.76
N ASP A 324 -4.04 -16.13 7.02
CA ASP A 324 -4.25 -15.15 8.07
C ASP A 324 -4.00 -15.72 9.47
N ALA A 325 -4.43 -16.96 9.73
CA ALA A 325 -4.14 -17.66 10.99
C ALA A 325 -2.63 -17.88 11.21
N ARG A 326 -1.86 -18.09 10.13
CA ARG A 326 -0.40 -18.17 10.20
C ARG A 326 0.24 -16.81 10.44
N CYS A 327 -0.26 -15.76 9.78
CA CYS A 327 0.17 -14.39 10.07
C CYS A 327 -0.05 -14.03 11.53
N GLU A 328 -1.20 -14.41 12.11
CA GLU A 328 -1.49 -14.22 13.53
C GLU A 328 -0.41 -14.87 14.41
N LYS A 329 -0.14 -16.14 14.17
CA LYS A 329 0.78 -16.93 14.99
C LYS A 329 2.25 -16.53 14.83
N GLN A 330 2.69 -16.22 13.60
CA GLN A 330 4.12 -16.00 13.30
C GLN A 330 4.54 -14.54 13.30
N LEU A 331 3.62 -13.61 13.01
CA LEU A 331 3.92 -12.18 12.90
C LEU A 331 3.25 -11.36 14.02
N ARG A 332 1.90 -11.34 14.04
CA ARG A 332 1.16 -10.41 14.90
C ARG A 332 1.43 -10.61 16.38
N ARG A 333 1.47 -11.86 16.85
CA ARG A 333 1.83 -12.17 18.25
C ARG A 333 3.25 -11.75 18.63
N ARG A 334 4.13 -11.55 17.64
CA ARG A 334 5.49 -11.03 17.85
C ARG A 334 5.58 -9.52 17.68
N GLY A 335 4.45 -8.83 17.51
CA GLY A 335 4.40 -7.39 17.29
C GLY A 335 4.84 -6.96 15.88
N LEU A 336 4.91 -7.89 14.92
CA LEU A 336 5.19 -7.59 13.52
C LEU A 336 3.87 -7.41 12.79
N LEU A 337 3.50 -6.15 12.50
CA LEU A 337 2.17 -5.80 11.95
C LEU A 337 2.30 -5.11 10.60
N GLY A 338 1.41 -5.45 9.67
CA GLY A 338 1.18 -4.65 8.47
C GLY A 338 0.23 -3.48 8.75
N PHE A 339 0.10 -2.54 7.80
CA PHE A 339 -0.85 -1.42 7.92
C PHE A 339 -2.29 -1.88 8.09
N ASP A 340 -2.71 -2.93 7.38
CA ASP A 340 -4.06 -3.47 7.50
C ASP A 340 -4.31 -4.07 8.89
N ASP A 341 -3.30 -4.68 9.51
CA ASP A 341 -3.40 -5.18 10.89
C ASP A 341 -3.59 -4.04 11.88
N VAL A 342 -2.84 -2.95 11.69
CA VAL A 342 -2.96 -1.73 12.52
C VAL A 342 -4.36 -1.15 12.38
N LYS A 343 -4.91 -1.05 11.17
CA LYS A 343 -6.29 -0.57 10.93
C LYS A 343 -7.34 -1.48 11.57
N VAL A 344 -7.18 -2.78 11.46
CA VAL A 344 -8.08 -3.75 12.12
C VAL A 344 -8.01 -3.63 13.63
N LEU A 345 -6.82 -3.51 14.21
CA LEU A 345 -6.67 -3.27 15.64
C LEU A 345 -7.33 -1.97 16.07
N MET A 346 -7.22 -0.91 15.25
CA MET A 346 -7.87 0.37 15.49
C MET A 346 -9.39 0.32 15.25
N GLY A 347 -9.89 -0.55 14.39
CA GLY A 347 -11.32 -0.72 14.07
C GLY A 347 -12.01 -1.85 14.84
N ALA A 348 -11.31 -2.91 15.24
CA ALA A 348 -11.86 -4.08 15.96
C ALA A 348 -12.44 -3.77 17.36
N TRP A 349 -12.30 -2.55 17.80
CA TRP A 349 -12.74 -2.04 19.09
C TRP A 349 -14.25 -1.96 19.26
N VAL A 350 -15.00 -2.13 18.18
CA VAL A 350 -16.44 -1.99 18.18
C VAL A 350 -17.14 -3.34 18.38
N THR A 351 -16.45 -4.47 18.25
CA THR A 351 -17.03 -5.80 18.34
C THR A 351 -16.52 -6.56 19.57
N GLY A 352 -17.35 -6.61 20.60
CA GLY A 352 -17.11 -7.35 21.85
C GLY A 352 -16.95 -6.43 23.08
N GLU A 353 -17.52 -6.86 24.22
CA GLU A 353 -17.56 -6.04 25.42
C GLU A 353 -16.17 -5.80 26.02
N ASP A 354 -15.32 -6.82 26.03
CA ASP A 354 -13.92 -6.70 26.47
C ASP A 354 -13.06 -5.81 25.58
N ALA A 355 -13.30 -5.83 24.27
CA ALA A 355 -12.63 -4.95 23.32
C ALA A 355 -13.06 -3.50 23.52
N ARG A 356 -14.35 -3.28 23.80
CA ARG A 356 -14.89 -1.95 24.10
C ARG A 356 -14.29 -1.35 25.37
N LEU A 357 -14.23 -2.10 26.47
CA LEU A 357 -13.63 -1.62 27.72
C LEU A 357 -12.15 -1.27 27.58
N ARG A 358 -11.40 -2.09 26.84
CA ARG A 358 -9.99 -1.81 26.54
C ARG A 358 -9.83 -0.55 25.69
N ARG A 359 -10.73 -0.37 24.74
CA ARG A 359 -10.76 0.82 23.90
C ARG A 359 -11.06 2.07 24.72
N GLU A 360 -12.08 2.04 25.55
CA GLU A 360 -12.44 3.16 26.42
C GLU A 360 -11.25 3.63 27.28
N ALA A 361 -10.42 2.70 27.77
CA ALA A 361 -9.21 3.03 28.52
C ALA A 361 -8.13 3.70 27.65
N VAL A 362 -8.01 3.31 26.36
CA VAL A 362 -7.10 3.94 25.41
C VAL A 362 -7.60 5.33 25.03
N ASP A 363 -8.89 5.45 24.69
CA ASP A 363 -9.52 6.71 24.32
C ASP A 363 -9.42 7.74 25.42
N PHE A 364 -9.76 7.39 26.65
CA PHE A 364 -9.62 8.27 27.83
C PHE A 364 -8.19 8.84 27.97
N ARG A 365 -7.18 8.02 27.70
CA ARG A 365 -5.77 8.46 27.78
C ARG A 365 -5.34 9.28 26.56
N LEU A 366 -5.95 9.09 25.41
CA LEU A 366 -5.74 9.89 24.21
C LEU A 366 -6.50 11.23 24.27
N ASP A 367 -7.73 11.24 24.77
CA ASP A 367 -8.55 12.45 24.94
C ASP A 367 -7.93 13.43 25.90
N ALA A 368 -7.39 12.96 27.01
CA ALA A 368 -6.65 13.79 27.94
C ALA A 368 -5.42 14.48 27.30
N ARG A 369 -5.01 14.05 26.10
CA ARG A 369 -3.85 14.56 25.37
C ARG A 369 -4.19 15.29 24.10
N HIS A 370 -5.28 14.92 23.40
CA HIS A 370 -5.62 15.39 22.05
C HIS A 370 -7.01 16.00 22.03
N GLU A 371 -7.08 17.33 21.99
CA GLU A 371 -8.34 18.06 22.07
C GLU A 371 -8.79 18.67 20.74
N HIS A 372 -7.86 18.94 19.81
CA HIS A 372 -8.17 19.60 18.52
C HIS A 372 -7.78 18.71 17.34
N TRP A 373 -8.77 18.29 16.57
CA TRP A 373 -8.59 17.36 15.45
C TRP A 373 -8.73 18.07 14.11
N LEU A 374 -7.69 17.97 13.30
CA LEU A 374 -7.63 18.55 11.96
C LEU A 374 -7.40 17.44 10.94
N LEU A 375 -8.34 17.26 10.01
CA LEU A 375 -8.28 16.26 8.96
C LEU A 375 -8.19 16.94 7.59
N ASP A 376 -7.11 16.68 6.86
CA ASP A 376 -6.90 17.15 5.49
C ASP A 376 -7.18 16.03 4.48
N GLU A 377 -7.52 16.42 3.24
CA GLU A 377 -7.86 15.52 2.14
C GLU A 377 -8.93 14.47 2.55
N PHE A 378 -9.94 14.91 3.27
CA PHE A 378 -10.95 14.04 3.90
C PHE A 378 -11.67 13.11 2.91
N GLN A 379 -11.78 13.48 1.62
CA GLN A 379 -12.34 12.64 0.56
C GLN A 379 -11.58 11.33 0.32
N ASP A 380 -10.34 11.22 0.84
CA ASP A 380 -9.52 10.02 0.70
C ASP A 380 -9.58 9.10 1.93
N THR A 381 -10.30 9.53 2.98
CA THR A 381 -10.48 8.78 4.22
C THR A 381 -11.32 7.54 3.95
N SER A 382 -10.86 6.38 4.43
CA SER A 382 -11.64 5.14 4.35
C SER A 382 -12.63 5.03 5.51
N ARG A 383 -13.66 4.18 5.34
CA ARG A 383 -14.60 3.85 6.40
C ARG A 383 -13.89 3.35 7.66
N GLY A 384 -12.88 2.49 7.49
CA GLY A 384 -12.09 1.96 8.61
C GLY A 384 -11.29 3.04 9.34
N ASP A 385 -10.67 3.97 8.60
CA ASP A 385 -9.93 5.09 9.19
C ASP A 385 -10.88 6.02 9.97
N TRP A 386 -12.05 6.33 9.38
CA TRP A 386 -13.06 7.15 10.01
C TRP A 386 -13.57 6.52 11.30
N MET A 387 -13.97 5.25 11.27
CA MET A 387 -14.45 4.53 12.46
C MET A 387 -13.38 4.45 13.56
N GLY A 388 -12.11 4.38 13.18
CA GLY A 388 -10.98 4.40 14.13
C GLY A 388 -10.81 5.75 14.83
N LEU A 389 -11.13 6.86 14.16
CA LEU A 389 -11.01 8.23 14.71
C LEU A 389 -12.30 8.74 15.35
N LEU A 390 -13.45 8.23 14.93
CA LEU A 390 -14.77 8.76 15.26
C LEU A 390 -15.02 8.95 16.76
N PRO A 391 -14.68 8.01 17.66
CA PRO A 391 -14.90 8.20 19.10
C PRO A 391 -14.11 9.42 19.66
N LEU A 392 -12.87 9.59 19.21
CA LEU A 392 -11.99 10.70 19.63
C LEU A 392 -12.49 12.05 19.09
N ILE A 393 -12.99 12.04 17.85
CA ILE A 393 -13.55 13.24 17.21
C ILE A 393 -14.90 13.61 17.85
N ASP A 394 -15.74 12.63 18.18
CA ASP A 394 -17.01 12.84 18.88
C ASP A 394 -16.80 13.53 20.23
N GLU A 395 -15.83 13.09 21.01
CA GLU A 395 -15.47 13.70 22.28
C GLU A 395 -15.02 15.15 22.09
N ALA A 396 -14.07 15.37 21.17
CA ALA A 396 -13.58 16.72 20.87
C ALA A 396 -14.65 17.65 20.31
N ALA A 397 -15.56 17.16 19.47
CA ALA A 397 -16.64 17.95 18.88
C ALA A 397 -17.75 18.29 19.87
N GLY A 398 -18.03 17.36 20.83
CA GLY A 398 -19.13 17.44 21.77
C GLY A 398 -18.83 18.27 23.01
N ALA A 399 -17.71 17.99 23.71
CA ALA A 399 -17.42 18.50 25.03
C ALA A 399 -16.41 19.68 25.05
N GLY A 400 -16.55 20.56 26.05
CA GLY A 400 -15.54 21.50 26.49
C GLY A 400 -14.92 22.40 25.45
N GLU A 401 -13.58 22.55 25.49
CA GLU A 401 -12.77 23.42 24.65
C GLU A 401 -12.28 22.72 23.37
N GLY A 402 -12.52 21.41 23.21
CA GLY A 402 -12.12 20.63 22.03
C GLY A 402 -12.77 21.12 20.72
N SER A 403 -12.19 20.73 19.58
CA SER A 403 -12.67 21.17 18.28
C SER A 403 -12.35 20.20 17.14
N MET A 404 -13.19 20.26 16.11
CA MET A 404 -13.02 19.49 14.88
C MET A 404 -12.86 20.42 13.69
N PHE A 405 -11.89 20.16 12.83
CA PHE A 405 -11.67 20.86 11.58
C PHE A 405 -11.45 19.84 10.46
N ILE A 406 -12.34 19.80 9.50
CA ILE A 406 -12.26 18.89 8.36
C ILE A 406 -12.18 19.71 7.07
N VAL A 407 -11.24 19.40 6.20
CA VAL A 407 -11.13 20.02 4.89
C VAL A 407 -10.95 18.97 3.79
N GLY A 408 -11.63 19.17 2.68
CA GLY A 408 -11.53 18.27 1.54
C GLY A 408 -12.26 18.77 0.31
N ASP A 409 -12.09 18.04 -0.80
CA ASP A 409 -12.77 18.30 -2.07
C ASP A 409 -13.38 16.99 -2.60
N ARG A 410 -14.69 16.88 -2.55
CA ARG A 410 -15.41 15.69 -3.08
C ARG A 410 -15.01 15.36 -4.51
N LYS A 411 -14.73 16.38 -5.33
CA LYS A 411 -14.35 16.28 -6.75
C LYS A 411 -12.89 15.79 -6.94
N GLN A 412 -12.11 15.67 -5.88
CA GLN A 412 -10.76 15.10 -5.89
C GLN A 412 -10.67 13.70 -5.30
N ALA A 413 -11.79 13.00 -5.13
CA ALA A 413 -11.84 11.63 -4.64
C ALA A 413 -11.42 10.63 -5.73
N ILE A 414 -10.14 10.29 -5.77
CA ILE A 414 -9.56 9.38 -6.77
C ILE A 414 -8.89 8.16 -6.12
N TYR A 415 -9.19 7.89 -4.85
CA TYR A 415 -8.65 6.77 -4.09
C TYR A 415 -9.72 5.80 -3.57
N ALA A 416 -10.86 5.69 -4.28
CA ALA A 416 -11.89 4.71 -3.94
C ALA A 416 -11.34 3.27 -3.95
N TRP A 417 -10.39 2.96 -4.85
CA TRP A 417 -9.69 1.68 -4.89
C TRP A 417 -8.82 1.38 -3.64
N ARG A 418 -8.51 2.39 -2.81
CA ARG A 418 -7.86 2.29 -1.50
C ARG A 418 -8.86 2.37 -0.34
N GLY A 419 -10.15 2.37 -0.63
CA GLY A 419 -11.22 2.46 0.35
C GLY A 419 -11.66 3.88 0.70
N GLY A 420 -11.17 4.91 0.00
CA GLY A 420 -11.66 6.29 0.15
C GLY A 420 -13.16 6.39 -0.11
N GLU A 421 -13.89 7.05 0.79
CA GLU A 421 -15.37 7.10 0.75
C GLU A 421 -15.91 8.53 0.82
N VAL A 422 -16.39 9.01 -0.31
CA VAL A 422 -16.93 10.39 -0.43
C VAL A 422 -18.19 10.59 0.43
N GLY A 423 -18.97 9.54 0.66
CA GLY A 423 -20.18 9.58 1.48
C GLY A 423 -19.94 10.00 2.94
N LEU A 424 -18.71 9.91 3.42
CA LEU A 424 -18.34 10.36 4.78
C LEU A 424 -18.60 11.86 5.01
N PHE A 425 -18.54 12.70 3.97
CA PHE A 425 -18.92 14.11 4.11
C PHE A 425 -20.39 14.29 4.52
N ASP A 426 -21.28 13.51 3.92
CA ASP A 426 -22.72 13.56 4.22
C ASP A 426 -23.00 12.99 5.63
N GLU A 427 -22.25 11.95 6.04
CA GLU A 427 -22.31 11.41 7.38
C GLU A 427 -21.88 12.44 8.44
N VAL A 428 -20.75 13.12 8.21
CA VAL A 428 -20.26 14.20 9.10
C VAL A 428 -21.28 15.33 9.21
N MET A 429 -21.83 15.80 8.08
CA MET A 429 -22.83 16.85 8.07
C MET A 429 -24.13 16.42 8.79
N THR A 430 -24.56 15.19 8.62
CA THR A 430 -25.74 14.64 9.29
C THR A 430 -25.50 14.46 10.80
N ARG A 431 -24.34 13.92 11.17
CA ARG A 431 -24.01 13.57 12.55
C ARG A 431 -23.89 14.79 13.45
N TYR A 432 -23.17 15.82 12.97
CA TYR A 432 -22.90 17.02 13.78
C TYR A 432 -23.89 18.17 13.56
N GLY A 433 -24.69 18.12 12.50
CA GLY A 433 -25.85 19.00 12.25
C GLY A 433 -25.62 20.47 12.57
N GLY A 434 -26.47 21.05 13.41
CA GLY A 434 -26.41 22.48 13.79
C GLY A 434 -25.19 22.89 14.62
N GLY A 435 -24.35 21.92 15.06
CA GLY A 435 -23.08 22.17 15.75
C GLY A 435 -21.87 22.26 14.82
N LEU A 436 -22.06 22.13 13.50
CA LEU A 436 -21.04 22.16 12.47
C LEU A 436 -21.23 23.38 11.56
N GLU A 437 -20.23 24.23 11.48
CA GLU A 437 -20.17 25.25 10.42
C GLU A 437 -19.67 24.61 9.13
N VAL A 438 -20.37 24.85 8.00
CA VAL A 438 -19.98 24.35 6.68
C VAL A 438 -19.67 25.53 5.77
N GLU A 439 -18.46 25.59 5.26
CA GLU A 439 -17.99 26.67 4.38
C GLU A 439 -17.55 26.10 3.02
N SER A 440 -17.75 26.84 1.97
CA SER A 440 -17.32 26.50 0.61
C SER A 440 -16.23 27.43 0.11
N MET A 441 -15.20 26.88 -0.53
CA MET A 441 -14.10 27.62 -1.13
C MET A 441 -13.99 27.33 -2.62
N ALA A 442 -14.40 28.30 -3.44
CA ALA A 442 -14.39 28.20 -4.91
C ALA A 442 -13.31 29.06 -5.59
N GLU A 443 -12.66 29.96 -4.86
CA GLU A 443 -11.59 30.83 -5.38
C GLU A 443 -10.29 30.02 -5.55
N SER A 444 -9.74 29.98 -6.78
CA SER A 444 -8.48 29.31 -7.07
C SER A 444 -7.29 30.28 -6.99
N TRP A 445 -6.32 29.92 -6.15
CA TRP A 445 -5.01 30.60 -6.03
C TRP A 445 -3.95 29.97 -6.92
N ARG A 446 -4.33 28.95 -7.71
CA ARG A 446 -3.41 28.17 -8.54
C ARG A 446 -3.48 28.55 -10.00
N SER A 447 -4.67 28.53 -10.58
CA SER A 447 -4.87 28.51 -12.02
C SER A 447 -5.32 29.86 -12.57
N CYS A 448 -4.81 30.22 -13.75
CA CYS A 448 -5.19 31.44 -14.45
C CYS A 448 -6.63 31.36 -15.00
N PRO A 449 -7.24 32.51 -15.35
CA PRO A 449 -8.61 32.53 -15.85
C PRO A 449 -8.88 31.63 -17.05
N GLN A 450 -7.92 31.50 -17.98
CA GLN A 450 -8.07 30.69 -19.20
C GLN A 450 -8.19 29.20 -18.89
N VAL A 451 -7.40 28.71 -17.93
CA VAL A 451 -7.47 27.32 -17.45
C VAL A 451 -8.81 27.08 -16.74
N LEU A 452 -9.22 28.00 -15.85
CA LEU A 452 -10.48 27.88 -15.13
C LEU A 452 -11.70 27.95 -16.05
N ALA A 453 -11.61 28.74 -17.14
CA ALA A 453 -12.69 28.81 -18.15
C ALA A 453 -12.94 27.43 -18.79
N LEU A 454 -11.88 26.69 -19.16
CA LEU A 454 -12.03 25.33 -19.69
C LEU A 454 -12.55 24.35 -18.63
N VAL A 455 -12.03 24.43 -17.39
CA VAL A 455 -12.48 23.59 -16.29
C VAL A 455 -13.97 23.79 -16.01
N ASN A 456 -14.41 25.05 -15.90
CA ASN A 456 -15.82 25.38 -15.67
C ASN A 456 -16.70 24.95 -16.86
N HIS A 457 -16.20 25.13 -18.09
CA HIS A 457 -16.93 24.75 -19.30
C HIS A 457 -17.21 23.25 -19.35
N ILE A 458 -16.21 22.41 -19.07
CA ILE A 458 -16.36 20.95 -19.09
C ILE A 458 -17.12 20.46 -17.86
N CYS A 459 -16.60 20.79 -16.66
CA CYS A 459 -17.12 20.24 -15.41
C CYS A 459 -18.48 20.82 -15.00
N GLY A 460 -18.85 21.98 -15.53
CA GLY A 460 -20.13 22.64 -15.33
C GLY A 460 -21.22 22.24 -16.33
N ASP A 461 -20.89 21.46 -17.37
CA ASP A 461 -21.87 21.01 -18.37
C ASP A 461 -22.75 19.86 -17.83
N ALA A 462 -23.66 20.22 -16.94
CA ALA A 462 -24.58 19.28 -16.29
C ALA A 462 -25.53 18.59 -17.28
N ALA A 463 -25.81 19.18 -18.47
CA ALA A 463 -26.68 18.60 -19.48
C ALA A 463 -25.97 17.38 -20.10
N THR A 464 -24.79 17.56 -20.65
CA THR A 464 -23.98 16.49 -21.24
C THR A 464 -23.68 15.39 -20.22
N MET A 465 -23.32 15.75 -18.97
CA MET A 465 -23.10 14.76 -17.93
C MET A 465 -24.32 13.89 -17.64
N ARG A 466 -25.49 14.50 -17.54
CA ARG A 466 -26.75 13.80 -17.27
C ARG A 466 -27.12 12.86 -18.44
N ASP A 467 -26.96 13.33 -19.66
CA ASP A 467 -27.29 12.57 -20.86
C ASP A 467 -26.36 11.36 -21.04
N LEU A 468 -25.05 11.50 -20.74
CA LEU A 468 -24.07 10.41 -20.89
C LEU A 468 -24.05 9.46 -19.69
N PHE A 469 -24.25 9.93 -18.47
CA PHE A 469 -23.94 9.18 -17.27
C PHE A 469 -25.10 8.95 -16.30
N GLY A 470 -26.27 9.54 -16.56
CA GLY A 470 -27.51 9.33 -15.80
C GLY A 470 -27.33 9.59 -14.30
N GLU A 471 -27.60 8.58 -13.46
CA GLU A 471 -27.56 8.70 -11.99
C GLU A 471 -26.17 9.06 -11.43
N ALA A 472 -25.09 8.67 -12.09
CA ALA A 472 -23.75 9.02 -11.65
C ALA A 472 -23.50 10.54 -11.70
N ALA A 473 -24.12 11.22 -12.65
CA ALA A 473 -24.06 12.69 -12.77
C ALA A 473 -24.78 13.41 -11.61
N ALA A 474 -25.79 12.80 -11.01
CA ALA A 474 -26.53 13.39 -9.90
C ALA A 474 -25.67 13.63 -8.63
N ARG A 475 -24.58 12.86 -8.48
CA ARG A 475 -23.63 13.04 -7.39
C ARG A 475 -22.59 14.14 -7.65
N TRP A 476 -22.53 14.67 -8.88
CA TRP A 476 -21.60 15.72 -9.28
C TRP A 476 -22.16 17.08 -8.94
N ASP A 477 -21.81 17.59 -7.76
CA ASP A 477 -22.17 18.93 -7.29
C ASP A 477 -21.11 19.92 -7.77
N TRP A 478 -21.39 20.60 -8.89
CA TRP A 478 -20.47 21.54 -9.49
C TRP A 478 -20.68 22.95 -8.92
N GLN A 479 -19.58 23.51 -8.44
CA GLN A 479 -19.48 24.92 -8.06
C GLN A 479 -18.46 25.59 -8.98
N GLU A 480 -18.87 26.66 -9.65
CA GLU A 480 -18.01 27.44 -10.55
C GLU A 480 -16.76 27.94 -9.83
N HIS A 481 -15.59 27.82 -10.49
CA HIS A 481 -14.32 28.24 -9.96
C HIS A 481 -13.91 29.58 -10.50
N PHE A 482 -13.44 30.44 -9.62
CA PHE A 482 -13.02 31.80 -9.94
C PHE A 482 -11.54 31.98 -9.60
N PRO A 483 -10.80 32.80 -10.36
CA PRO A 483 -9.45 33.18 -9.98
C PRO A 483 -9.50 34.09 -8.76
N ALA A 484 -8.71 33.78 -7.72
CA ALA A 484 -8.58 34.65 -6.55
C ALA A 484 -7.98 36.01 -6.97
N VAL A 485 -8.55 37.10 -6.41
CA VAL A 485 -8.01 38.45 -6.60
C VAL A 485 -7.16 38.81 -5.38
N PRO A 486 -5.88 39.07 -5.51
CA PRO A 486 -5.08 39.40 -6.69
C PRO A 486 -4.14 38.24 -7.10
N LEU A 487 -4.59 37.33 -7.91
CA LEU A 487 -3.60 36.54 -8.63
C LEU A 487 -2.83 37.49 -9.55
N ALA A 488 -1.51 37.52 -9.41
CA ALA A 488 -0.62 38.34 -10.24
C ALA A 488 -0.56 37.85 -11.70
N TYR A 489 -1.66 37.28 -12.21
CA TYR A 489 -1.79 36.85 -13.59
C TYR A 489 -2.57 37.88 -14.39
N PRO A 490 -1.90 38.59 -15.32
CA PRO A 490 -2.61 39.47 -16.25
C PRO A 490 -3.64 38.68 -17.07
N SER A 491 -4.63 39.31 -17.62
CA SER A 491 -5.71 38.70 -18.40
C SER A 491 -5.26 37.86 -19.61
N LYS A 492 -4.00 38.00 -20.05
CA LYS A 492 -3.37 37.21 -21.12
C LYS A 492 -2.28 36.26 -20.60
N CYS A 493 -2.43 35.71 -19.40
CA CYS A 493 -1.36 35.00 -18.71
C CYS A 493 -1.30 33.50 -18.94
N GLY A 494 -2.15 32.94 -19.79
CA GLY A 494 -2.18 31.51 -20.01
C GLY A 494 -2.97 31.10 -21.26
N GLU A 495 -3.01 29.78 -21.48
CA GLU A 495 -3.78 29.17 -22.55
C GLU A 495 -4.38 27.84 -22.10
N ALA A 496 -5.63 27.61 -22.48
CA ALA A 496 -6.25 26.29 -22.40
C ALA A 496 -6.74 25.88 -23.80
N ARG A 497 -6.31 24.70 -24.26
CA ARG A 497 -6.58 24.20 -25.60
C ARG A 497 -7.02 22.74 -25.56
N VAL A 498 -8.04 22.42 -26.37
CA VAL A 498 -8.42 21.04 -26.69
C VAL A 498 -8.22 20.82 -28.17
N GLU A 499 -7.47 19.81 -28.54
CA GLU A 499 -7.08 19.50 -29.92
C GLU A 499 -7.46 18.05 -30.25
N VAL A 500 -8.15 17.82 -31.37
CA VAL A 500 -8.39 16.51 -31.94
C VAL A 500 -7.17 16.16 -32.81
N VAL A 501 -6.42 15.17 -32.40
CA VAL A 501 -5.21 14.72 -33.12
C VAL A 501 -5.61 13.53 -34.00
N ASP A 502 -5.38 13.64 -35.32
CA ASP A 502 -5.64 12.57 -36.27
C ASP A 502 -4.65 11.41 -36.06
N GLY A 503 -5.15 10.19 -36.24
CA GLY A 503 -4.36 8.99 -36.14
C GLY A 503 -4.47 8.30 -34.75
N LYS A 504 -3.52 7.40 -34.51
CA LYS A 504 -3.45 6.54 -33.31
C LYS A 504 -2.63 7.20 -32.19
N TRP A 505 -2.23 6.38 -31.24
CA TRP A 505 -1.44 6.80 -30.11
C TRP A 505 -0.07 7.38 -30.50
N GLU A 506 0.58 6.81 -31.50
CA GLU A 506 1.90 7.23 -31.99
C GLU A 506 1.90 8.67 -32.48
N GLU A 507 0.85 9.08 -33.23
CA GLU A 507 0.70 10.44 -33.73
C GLU A 507 0.43 11.44 -32.61
N ARG A 508 -0.27 11.03 -31.55
CA ARG A 508 -0.43 11.86 -30.36
C ARG A 508 0.88 12.05 -29.59
N LEU A 509 1.77 11.04 -29.58
CA LEU A 509 3.11 11.16 -29.00
C LEU A 509 3.98 12.12 -29.82
N GLU A 510 3.91 12.04 -31.17
CA GLU A 510 4.59 12.99 -32.03
C GLU A 510 4.11 14.42 -31.79
N ARG A 511 2.79 14.63 -31.75
CA ARG A 511 2.16 15.92 -31.45
C ARG A 511 2.55 16.47 -30.07
N LEU A 512 2.68 15.59 -29.08
CA LEU A 512 3.17 15.94 -27.74
C LEU A 512 4.60 16.51 -27.81
N GLY A 513 5.50 15.87 -28.54
CA GLY A 513 6.88 16.34 -28.72
C GLY A 513 6.92 17.69 -29.43
N GLU A 514 6.11 17.87 -30.50
CA GLU A 514 5.98 19.16 -31.20
C GLU A 514 5.46 20.25 -30.26
N MET A 515 4.42 20.00 -29.50
CA MET A 515 3.82 20.94 -28.53
C MET A 515 4.86 21.39 -27.48
N LEU A 516 5.66 20.48 -26.94
CA LEU A 516 6.73 20.82 -26.01
C LEU A 516 7.81 21.72 -26.65
N GLY A 517 8.11 21.48 -27.92
CA GLY A 517 9.01 22.32 -28.73
C GLY A 517 8.41 23.70 -29.01
N GLU A 518 7.14 23.79 -29.43
CA GLU A 518 6.40 25.05 -29.63
C GLU A 518 6.42 25.91 -28.37
N LEU A 519 6.23 25.30 -27.21
CA LEU A 519 6.25 25.97 -25.90
C LEU A 519 7.69 26.28 -25.42
N GLY A 520 8.73 25.69 -26.01
CA GLY A 520 10.12 25.88 -25.62
C GLY A 520 10.38 25.50 -24.18
N ILE A 521 9.84 24.35 -23.72
CA ILE A 521 9.86 23.91 -22.32
C ILE A 521 11.29 23.71 -21.83
N ASP A 522 12.20 23.18 -22.67
CA ASP A 522 13.61 22.96 -22.29
C ASP A 522 14.41 24.25 -22.15
N GLU A 523 13.95 25.34 -22.77
CA GLU A 523 14.63 26.62 -22.82
C GLU A 523 14.14 27.65 -21.80
N ARG A 524 13.14 27.29 -20.98
CA ARG A 524 12.47 28.19 -20.04
C ARG A 524 12.38 27.59 -18.64
N PRO A 525 12.39 28.38 -17.58
CA PRO A 525 12.23 27.92 -16.20
C PRO A 525 10.74 27.65 -15.88
N VAL A 526 10.08 26.80 -16.69
CA VAL A 526 8.70 26.36 -16.49
C VAL A 526 8.65 24.88 -16.16
N THR A 527 7.70 24.49 -15.33
CA THR A 527 7.44 23.09 -15.00
C THR A 527 6.34 22.56 -15.91
N CYS A 528 6.55 21.38 -16.50
CA CYS A 528 5.57 20.72 -17.36
C CYS A 528 5.20 19.34 -16.79
N GLY A 529 3.92 19.10 -16.56
CA GLY A 529 3.38 17.79 -16.21
C GLY A 529 2.70 17.14 -17.42
N VAL A 530 3.16 15.97 -17.84
CA VAL A 530 2.46 15.13 -18.83
C VAL A 530 1.71 14.05 -18.06
N LEU A 531 0.38 14.12 -18.10
CA LEU A 531 -0.49 13.30 -17.25
C LEU A 531 -1.18 12.21 -18.07
N VAL A 532 -0.99 10.95 -17.64
CA VAL A 532 -1.61 9.78 -18.27
C VAL A 532 -2.35 8.92 -17.22
N ARG A 533 -3.21 8.02 -17.67
CA ARG A 533 -4.00 7.17 -16.75
C ARG A 533 -3.23 5.97 -16.21
N GLN A 534 -2.37 5.36 -17.01
CA GLN A 534 -1.76 4.05 -16.74
C GLN A 534 -0.24 4.14 -16.61
N ASN A 535 0.35 3.37 -15.70
CA ASN A 535 1.81 3.31 -15.52
C ASN A 535 2.56 2.84 -16.80
N ALA A 536 1.96 1.97 -17.61
CA ALA A 536 2.54 1.54 -18.88
C ALA A 536 2.74 2.73 -19.82
N LYS A 537 1.75 3.62 -19.91
CA LYS A 537 1.80 4.84 -20.72
C LYS A 537 2.83 5.85 -20.20
N VAL A 538 3.08 5.91 -18.89
CA VAL A 538 4.14 6.78 -18.32
C VAL A 538 5.49 6.44 -18.93
N ARG A 539 5.82 5.13 -18.99
CA ARG A 539 7.11 4.68 -19.56
C ARG A 539 7.20 5.01 -21.05
N GLU A 540 6.16 4.69 -21.79
CA GLU A 540 6.09 4.88 -23.23
C GLU A 540 6.27 6.36 -23.62
N VAL A 541 5.57 7.27 -22.95
CA VAL A 541 5.69 8.72 -23.11
C VAL A 541 7.11 9.20 -22.74
N ALA A 542 7.63 8.74 -21.59
CA ALA A 542 8.93 9.15 -21.12
C ALA A 542 10.05 8.72 -22.08
N ASP A 543 9.99 7.50 -22.60
CA ASP A 543 10.98 6.96 -23.53
C ASP A 543 10.91 7.69 -24.90
N HIS A 544 9.70 7.96 -25.40
CA HIS A 544 9.49 8.73 -26.61
C HIS A 544 10.09 10.16 -26.51
N LEU A 545 9.78 10.88 -25.42
CA LEU A 545 10.28 12.23 -25.20
C LEU A 545 11.80 12.27 -25.01
N ARG A 546 12.39 11.28 -24.33
CA ARG A 546 13.84 11.14 -24.19
C ARG A 546 14.52 10.92 -25.55
N ALA A 547 13.91 10.09 -26.41
CA ALA A 547 14.40 9.88 -27.78
C ALA A 547 14.38 11.16 -28.60
N LYS A 548 13.48 12.09 -28.34
CA LYS A 548 13.41 13.43 -28.92
C LYS A 548 14.37 14.44 -28.26
N GLY A 549 15.10 14.06 -27.21
CA GLY A 549 16.11 14.88 -26.55
C GLY A 549 15.62 15.69 -25.36
N PHE A 550 14.36 15.56 -24.95
CA PHE A 550 13.84 16.25 -23.76
C PHE A 550 14.41 15.69 -22.46
N ASP A 551 14.64 16.56 -21.48
CA ASP A 551 14.96 16.15 -20.11
C ASP A 551 13.68 15.77 -19.37
N VAL A 552 13.50 14.46 -19.13
CA VAL A 552 12.27 13.87 -18.63
C VAL A 552 12.49 13.10 -17.34
N ILE A 553 11.77 13.49 -16.31
CA ILE A 553 11.59 12.67 -15.12
C ILE A 553 10.24 11.93 -15.24
N GLU A 554 10.25 10.63 -15.04
CA GLU A 554 9.04 9.88 -14.86
C GLU A 554 8.80 9.62 -13.38
N GLU A 555 7.60 9.89 -12.92
CA GLU A 555 7.20 9.57 -11.57
C GLU A 555 6.53 8.20 -11.52
N GLY A 556 7.28 7.23 -11.04
CA GLY A 556 6.88 5.85 -10.91
C GLY A 556 7.83 5.08 -10.02
N ARG A 557 7.42 3.92 -9.57
CA ARG A 557 8.34 2.93 -9.06
C ARG A 557 9.02 2.28 -10.25
N ARG A 558 10.32 2.37 -10.29
CA ARG A 558 11.16 1.70 -11.27
C ARG A 558 11.82 0.51 -10.61
N GLU A 559 12.03 -0.53 -11.40
CA GLU A 559 12.76 -1.73 -11.02
C GLU A 559 14.15 -1.65 -11.63
N PRO A 560 15.15 -1.08 -10.93
CA PRO A 560 16.49 -0.86 -11.49
C PRO A 560 17.13 -2.12 -12.04
N ALA A 561 16.79 -3.28 -11.48
CA ALA A 561 17.27 -4.58 -11.94
C ALA A 561 16.66 -5.08 -13.26
N LYS A 562 15.61 -4.42 -13.78
CA LYS A 562 14.81 -4.94 -14.91
C LYS A 562 14.57 -3.92 -16.02
N ASP A 563 14.71 -2.63 -15.73
CA ASP A 563 14.30 -1.55 -16.64
C ASP A 563 15.42 -1.05 -17.56
N ASN A 564 16.64 -1.60 -17.43
CA ASN A 564 17.79 -1.19 -18.23
C ASN A 564 18.86 -2.30 -18.32
N PRO A 565 19.70 -2.30 -19.38
CA PRO A 565 20.72 -3.34 -19.56
C PRO A 565 21.73 -3.44 -18.42
N VAL A 566 22.16 -2.30 -17.85
CA VAL A 566 23.14 -2.26 -16.75
C VAL A 566 22.57 -2.92 -15.51
N GLY A 567 21.35 -2.56 -15.12
CA GLY A 567 20.68 -3.15 -13.96
C GLY A 567 20.41 -4.64 -14.14
N ILE A 568 19.99 -5.07 -15.34
CA ILE A 568 19.82 -6.49 -15.67
C ILE A 568 21.13 -7.23 -15.48
N ALA A 569 22.24 -6.69 -16.00
CA ALA A 569 23.56 -7.32 -15.87
C ALA A 569 24.02 -7.40 -14.41
N LEU A 570 23.81 -6.36 -13.59
CA LEU A 570 24.13 -6.36 -12.16
C LEU A 570 23.27 -7.36 -11.39
N ALA A 571 21.97 -7.45 -11.67
CA ALA A 571 21.10 -8.44 -11.07
C ALA A 571 21.55 -9.87 -11.38
N HIS A 572 21.97 -10.15 -12.63
CA HIS A 572 22.48 -11.45 -13.02
C HIS A 572 23.87 -11.73 -12.43
N LEU A 573 24.70 -10.71 -12.25
CA LEU A 573 25.97 -10.84 -11.53
C LEU A 573 25.74 -11.38 -10.10
N LEU A 574 24.78 -10.80 -9.39
CA LEU A 574 24.43 -11.26 -8.02
C LEU A 574 23.78 -12.65 -8.03
N LYS A 575 22.93 -12.98 -9.02
CA LYS A 575 22.35 -14.33 -9.18
C LYS A 575 23.44 -15.37 -9.45
N TRP A 576 24.38 -15.06 -10.31
CA TRP A 576 25.52 -15.93 -10.57
C TRP A 576 26.42 -16.08 -9.35
N LEU A 577 26.67 -14.99 -8.61
CA LEU A 577 27.41 -15.05 -7.33
C LEU A 577 26.73 -15.96 -6.31
N ALA A 578 25.39 -15.93 -6.26
CA ALA A 578 24.57 -16.77 -5.39
C ALA A 578 24.58 -18.26 -5.81
N ASN A 579 24.64 -18.52 -7.11
CA ASN A 579 24.62 -19.86 -7.68
C ASN A 579 25.60 -19.97 -8.86
N PRO A 580 26.83 -20.46 -8.65
CA PRO A 580 27.84 -20.59 -9.71
C PRO A 580 27.42 -21.54 -10.86
N ALA A 581 26.44 -22.42 -10.60
CA ALA A 581 25.90 -23.32 -11.63
C ALA A 581 24.84 -22.65 -12.53
N ASP A 582 24.43 -21.41 -12.26
CA ASP A 582 23.51 -20.67 -13.10
C ASP A 582 24.23 -20.18 -14.38
N ALA A 583 24.24 -21.04 -15.41
CA ALA A 583 24.85 -20.76 -16.69
C ALA A 583 24.18 -19.57 -17.40
N PHE A 584 22.86 -19.39 -17.24
CA PHE A 584 22.15 -18.26 -17.86
C PHE A 584 22.59 -16.93 -17.26
N ALA A 585 22.64 -16.83 -15.93
CA ALA A 585 23.10 -15.61 -15.26
C ALA A 585 24.55 -15.29 -15.65
N ARG A 586 25.42 -16.28 -15.74
CA ARG A 586 26.80 -16.13 -16.20
C ARG A 586 26.86 -15.58 -17.63
N GLU A 587 26.16 -16.19 -18.58
CA GLU A 587 26.12 -15.73 -19.97
C GLU A 587 25.67 -14.28 -20.11
N VAL A 588 24.67 -13.86 -19.32
CA VAL A 588 24.23 -12.46 -19.29
C VAL A 588 25.36 -11.52 -18.83
N VAL A 589 26.15 -11.94 -17.83
CA VAL A 589 27.31 -11.16 -17.36
C VAL A 589 28.41 -11.14 -18.42
N GLU A 590 28.69 -12.25 -19.07
CA GLU A 590 29.68 -12.36 -20.15
C GLU A 590 29.29 -11.52 -21.38
N MET A 591 28.00 -11.35 -21.67
CA MET A 591 27.51 -10.47 -22.74
C MET A 591 27.43 -8.99 -22.35
N SER A 592 27.67 -8.67 -21.08
CA SER A 592 27.57 -7.31 -20.56
C SER A 592 28.89 -6.53 -20.73
N PRO A 593 28.87 -5.18 -20.61
CA PRO A 593 30.09 -4.37 -20.60
C PRO A 593 31.08 -4.74 -19.50
N PHE A 594 30.65 -5.48 -18.45
CA PHE A 594 31.51 -5.91 -17.35
C PHE A 594 32.51 -7.00 -17.76
N ALA A 595 32.21 -7.80 -18.75
CA ALA A 595 32.99 -8.97 -19.14
C ALA A 595 34.48 -8.63 -19.37
N ALA A 596 34.76 -7.54 -20.09
CA ALA A 596 36.14 -7.14 -20.37
C ALA A 596 36.91 -6.76 -19.10
N SER A 597 36.31 -6.01 -18.18
CA SER A 597 36.94 -5.61 -16.92
C SER A 597 37.10 -6.79 -15.94
N LEU A 598 36.13 -7.67 -15.90
CA LEU A 598 36.18 -8.90 -15.08
C LEU A 598 37.25 -9.87 -15.57
N ASN A 599 37.35 -10.08 -16.89
CA ASN A 599 38.39 -10.90 -17.50
C ASN A 599 39.80 -10.31 -17.27
N ALA A 600 39.94 -9.00 -17.38
CA ALA A 600 41.22 -8.32 -17.13
C ALA A 600 41.67 -8.43 -15.67
N ARG A 601 40.72 -8.45 -14.71
CA ARG A 601 41.00 -8.48 -13.28
C ARG A 601 41.20 -9.90 -12.73
N PHE A 602 40.39 -10.86 -13.17
CA PHE A 602 40.33 -12.22 -12.59
C PHE A 602 40.75 -13.34 -13.54
N GLY A 603 40.98 -13.00 -14.85
CA GLY A 603 41.28 -13.98 -15.90
C GLY A 603 40.03 -14.52 -16.60
N GLU A 604 40.25 -15.32 -17.66
CA GLU A 604 39.17 -15.83 -18.52
C GLU A 604 38.42 -17.05 -17.96
N HIS A 605 38.88 -17.62 -16.87
CA HIS A 605 38.25 -18.79 -16.26
C HIS A 605 37.13 -18.35 -15.28
N TRP A 606 35.90 -18.73 -15.55
CA TRP A 606 34.73 -18.33 -14.78
C TRP A 606 34.83 -18.69 -13.28
N GLN A 607 35.52 -19.79 -12.91
CA GLN A 607 35.72 -20.18 -11.53
C GLN A 607 36.57 -19.14 -10.77
N GLN A 608 37.67 -18.70 -11.37
CA GLN A 608 38.55 -17.70 -10.78
C GLN A 608 37.83 -16.33 -10.65
N MET A 609 37.05 -16.01 -11.67
CA MET A 609 36.22 -14.77 -11.65
C MET A 609 35.18 -14.83 -10.53
N TRP A 610 34.50 -15.97 -10.39
CA TRP A 610 33.49 -16.15 -9.34
C TRP A 610 34.12 -16.11 -7.94
N GLU A 611 35.24 -16.79 -7.73
CA GLU A 611 36.00 -16.75 -6.46
C GLU A 611 36.49 -15.34 -6.14
N GLY A 612 36.96 -14.60 -7.13
CA GLY A 612 37.40 -13.22 -6.99
C GLY A 612 36.27 -12.26 -6.63
N LEU A 613 35.11 -12.40 -7.27
CA LEU A 613 33.92 -11.62 -6.93
C LEU A 613 33.40 -11.94 -5.52
N LEU A 614 33.41 -13.21 -5.12
CA LEU A 614 33.03 -13.63 -3.76
C LEU A 614 34.00 -13.07 -2.72
N GLY A 615 35.30 -13.03 -3.04
CA GLY A 615 36.33 -12.38 -2.21
C GLY A 615 36.06 -10.89 -2.05
N LEU A 616 35.80 -10.16 -3.13
CA LEU A 616 35.43 -8.74 -3.07
C LEU A 616 34.17 -8.49 -2.25
N ALA A 617 33.12 -9.30 -2.44
CA ALA A 617 31.89 -9.19 -1.67
C ALA A 617 32.13 -9.42 -0.18
N SER A 618 33.05 -10.35 0.17
CA SER A 618 33.42 -10.62 1.57
C SER A 618 34.24 -9.49 2.20
N GLU A 619 35.08 -8.83 1.43
CA GLU A 619 35.97 -7.75 1.92
C GLU A 619 35.26 -6.40 1.96
N LEU A 620 34.54 -6.04 0.89
CA LEU A 620 33.97 -4.72 0.65
C LEU A 620 32.46 -4.64 0.85
N GLY A 621 31.80 -5.80 1.01
CA GLY A 621 30.36 -5.93 0.93
C GLY A 621 29.87 -5.94 -0.54
N PHE A 622 28.58 -6.19 -0.74
CA PHE A 622 28.00 -6.26 -2.09
C PHE A 622 28.02 -4.93 -2.81
N ALA A 623 27.80 -3.82 -2.10
CA ALA A 623 27.86 -2.49 -2.65
C ALA A 623 29.26 -2.13 -3.16
N GLY A 624 30.29 -2.41 -2.34
CA GLY A 624 31.69 -2.16 -2.72
C GLY A 624 32.16 -3.07 -3.86
N MET A 625 31.75 -4.35 -3.88
CA MET A 625 32.00 -5.23 -5.01
C MET A 625 31.40 -4.67 -6.31
N VAL A 626 30.14 -4.21 -6.28
CA VAL A 626 29.48 -3.63 -7.46
C VAL A 626 30.18 -2.33 -7.87
N GLU A 627 30.58 -1.46 -6.93
CA GLU A 627 31.34 -0.24 -7.22
C GLU A 627 32.60 -0.53 -8.01
N GLU A 628 33.40 -1.49 -7.59
CA GLU A 628 34.63 -1.94 -8.26
C GLU A 628 34.37 -2.47 -9.67
N VAL A 629 33.28 -3.21 -9.87
CA VAL A 629 32.91 -3.75 -11.19
C VAL A 629 32.44 -2.63 -12.12
N VAL A 630 31.69 -1.67 -11.59
CA VAL A 630 31.05 -0.59 -12.33
C VAL A 630 32.03 0.50 -12.71
N GLU A 631 33.03 0.79 -11.86
CA GLU A 631 33.98 1.91 -12.06
C GLU A 631 34.66 1.86 -13.43
N ALA A 632 35.08 0.70 -13.89
CA ALA A 632 35.77 0.52 -15.15
C ALA A 632 34.95 0.87 -16.41
N CYS A 633 33.60 0.77 -16.29
CA CYS A 633 32.66 0.99 -17.41
C CYS A 633 31.81 2.24 -17.23
N TRP A 634 31.97 2.98 -16.13
CA TRP A 634 31.07 4.09 -15.77
C TRP A 634 30.98 5.18 -16.83
N ALA A 635 32.10 5.53 -17.45
CA ALA A 635 32.18 6.59 -18.43
C ALA A 635 31.40 6.28 -19.71
N ASP A 636 31.28 5.00 -20.08
CA ASP A 636 30.68 4.56 -21.34
C ASP A 636 29.15 4.47 -21.28
N TRP A 637 28.58 4.62 -20.09
CA TRP A 637 27.16 4.47 -19.90
C TRP A 637 26.38 5.77 -20.06
N SER A 638 25.10 5.62 -20.43
CA SER A 638 24.17 6.73 -20.43
C SER A 638 23.91 7.21 -18.99
N ASP A 639 23.51 8.47 -18.84
CA ASP A 639 23.12 9.02 -17.52
C ASP A 639 22.02 8.20 -16.84
N PHE A 640 21.14 7.58 -17.63
CA PHE A 640 20.11 6.69 -17.12
C PHE A 640 20.73 5.41 -16.54
N GLY A 641 21.62 4.74 -17.26
CA GLY A 641 22.33 3.56 -16.76
C GLY A 641 23.14 3.85 -15.51
N ARG A 642 23.84 4.99 -15.46
CA ARG A 642 24.60 5.45 -14.28
C ARG A 642 23.71 5.65 -13.06
N ARG A 643 22.56 6.31 -13.23
CA ARG A 643 21.58 6.46 -12.11
C ARG A 643 21.09 5.11 -11.60
N ARG A 644 20.77 4.18 -12.50
CA ARG A 644 20.31 2.83 -12.11
C ARG A 644 21.36 2.01 -11.36
N ALA A 645 22.61 2.08 -11.78
CA ALA A 645 23.71 1.48 -11.05
C ALA A 645 23.86 2.11 -9.65
N GLY A 646 23.73 3.44 -9.55
CA GLY A 646 23.72 4.17 -8.28
C GLY A 646 22.57 3.74 -7.35
N ASP A 647 21.37 3.57 -7.89
CA ASP A 647 20.21 3.07 -7.14
C ASP A 647 20.48 1.66 -6.54
N ILE A 648 21.05 0.76 -7.36
CA ILE A 648 21.42 -0.59 -6.94
C ILE A 648 22.52 -0.56 -5.87
N MET A 649 23.57 0.25 -6.06
CA MET A 649 24.65 0.38 -5.08
C MET A 649 24.14 0.92 -3.74
N ALA A 650 23.27 1.94 -3.76
CA ALA A 650 22.67 2.48 -2.54
C ALA A 650 21.80 1.46 -1.80
N ALA A 651 21.03 0.65 -2.53
CA ALA A 651 20.21 -0.42 -1.96
C ALA A 651 21.08 -1.52 -1.34
N LEU A 652 22.16 -1.93 -2.03
CA LEU A 652 23.11 -2.91 -1.51
C LEU A 652 23.88 -2.38 -0.29
N ALA A 653 24.26 -1.11 -0.26
CA ALA A 653 24.88 -0.51 0.91
C ALA A 653 23.96 -0.54 2.14
N GLY A 654 22.66 -0.28 1.93
CA GLY A 654 21.65 -0.40 2.99
C GLY A 654 21.48 -1.84 3.48
N LEU A 655 21.53 -2.81 2.56
CA LEU A 655 21.46 -4.22 2.88
C LEU A 655 22.72 -4.71 3.62
N ASP A 656 23.87 -4.31 3.11
CA ASP A 656 25.16 -4.57 3.74
C ASP A 656 25.26 -4.03 5.18
N ALA A 657 24.64 -2.89 5.48
CA ALA A 657 24.61 -2.31 6.82
C ALA A 657 23.87 -3.20 7.83
N GLN A 658 23.00 -4.11 7.40
CA GLN A 658 22.31 -5.05 8.28
C GLN A 658 23.24 -6.18 8.75
N GLY A 659 24.27 -6.49 7.97
CA GLY A 659 25.24 -7.57 8.27
C GLY A 659 24.71 -8.98 8.08
N GLY A 660 25.62 -9.94 7.88
CA GLY A 660 25.28 -11.37 7.78
C GLY A 660 24.47 -11.76 6.52
N VAL A 661 24.42 -10.92 5.50
CA VAL A 661 23.68 -11.14 4.26
C VAL A 661 24.42 -12.11 3.34
N THR A 662 23.69 -13.09 2.80
CA THR A 662 24.21 -14.04 1.81
C THR A 662 24.09 -13.48 0.38
N PRO A 663 24.89 -14.00 -0.59
CA PRO A 663 24.73 -13.62 -2.00
C PRO A 663 23.32 -13.86 -2.55
N ARG A 664 22.64 -14.91 -2.08
CA ARG A 664 21.26 -15.23 -2.45
C ARG A 664 20.29 -14.15 -1.98
N GLU A 665 20.38 -13.74 -0.73
CA GLU A 665 19.54 -12.67 -0.19
C GLU A 665 19.80 -11.35 -0.91
N ALA A 666 21.05 -11.03 -1.25
CA ALA A 666 21.39 -9.85 -2.04
C ALA A 666 20.76 -9.89 -3.44
N ALA A 667 20.82 -11.03 -4.14
CA ALA A 667 20.20 -11.22 -5.44
C ALA A 667 18.67 -11.09 -5.38
N GLU A 668 18.02 -11.72 -4.40
CA GLU A 668 16.57 -11.66 -4.20
C GLU A 668 16.11 -10.24 -3.82
N TRP A 669 16.91 -9.52 -3.01
CA TRP A 669 16.63 -8.15 -2.63
C TRP A 669 16.65 -7.21 -3.84
N ILE A 670 17.68 -7.30 -4.68
CA ILE A 670 17.81 -6.46 -5.87
C ILE A 670 16.75 -6.80 -6.93
N ASP A 671 16.39 -8.07 -7.07
CA ASP A 671 15.34 -8.48 -8.01
C ASP A 671 13.96 -7.89 -7.68
N ARG A 672 13.74 -7.55 -6.39
CA ARG A 672 12.53 -6.91 -5.85
C ARG A 672 12.69 -5.40 -5.60
N LEU A 673 13.85 -4.85 -5.93
CA LEU A 673 14.13 -3.45 -5.66
C LEU A 673 13.22 -2.54 -6.50
N GLU A 674 12.44 -1.73 -5.82
CA GLU A 674 11.69 -0.63 -6.42
C GLU A 674 12.21 0.70 -5.90
N VAL A 675 12.59 1.59 -6.80
CA VAL A 675 13.05 2.95 -6.45
C VAL A 675 12.11 3.99 -7.01
N SER A 676 11.90 5.04 -6.25
CA SER A 676 11.24 6.25 -6.72
C SER A 676 12.30 7.25 -7.15
N GLN A 677 12.17 7.83 -8.33
CA GLN A 677 13.04 8.94 -8.69
C GLN A 677 12.71 10.15 -7.81
N SER A 678 13.74 10.71 -7.20
CA SER A 678 13.58 12.03 -6.57
C SER A 678 13.13 13.04 -7.63
N PRO A 679 12.17 13.93 -7.32
CA PRO A 679 11.81 15.00 -8.21
C PRO A 679 13.04 15.87 -8.45
N GLY A 680 13.73 15.62 -9.54
CA GLY A 680 14.80 16.48 -10.04
C GLY A 680 14.20 17.77 -10.63
N ILE A 681 15.07 18.72 -10.99
CA ILE A 681 14.68 19.98 -11.62
C ILE A 681 14.41 19.78 -13.13
N ALA A 682 13.98 18.60 -13.59
CA ALA A 682 13.67 18.39 -15.00
C ALA A 682 12.48 19.24 -15.45
N ALA A 683 12.52 19.68 -16.69
CA ALA A 683 11.48 20.50 -17.27
C ALA A 683 10.17 19.73 -17.42
N VAL A 684 10.25 18.47 -17.84
CA VAL A 684 9.11 17.61 -18.13
C VAL A 684 9.01 16.48 -17.11
N GLN A 685 7.87 16.38 -16.45
CA GLN A 685 7.56 15.30 -15.53
C GLN A 685 6.40 14.48 -16.09
N VAL A 686 6.64 13.20 -16.35
CA VAL A 686 5.62 12.27 -16.85
C VAL A 686 5.13 11.42 -15.69
N MET A 687 3.82 11.42 -15.46
CA MET A 687 3.22 10.70 -14.34
C MET A 687 1.76 10.29 -14.58
N THR A 688 1.26 9.43 -13.71
CA THR A 688 -0.18 9.16 -13.72
C THR A 688 -0.96 10.30 -13.08
N ILE A 689 -2.24 10.47 -13.48
CA ILE A 689 -3.15 11.46 -12.87
C ILE A 689 -3.22 11.29 -11.35
N HIS A 690 -3.24 10.05 -10.83
CA HIS A 690 -3.25 9.79 -9.39
C HIS A 690 -2.05 10.41 -8.67
N LYS A 691 -0.85 10.29 -9.26
CA LYS A 691 0.38 10.85 -8.67
C LYS A 691 0.49 12.35 -8.78
N SER A 692 -0.23 12.95 -9.71
CA SER A 692 -0.28 14.41 -9.86
C SER A 692 -1.14 15.12 -8.80
N LYS A 693 -1.93 14.37 -8.03
CA LYS A 693 -2.77 14.93 -6.97
C LYS A 693 -1.91 15.68 -5.94
N GLY A 694 -2.35 16.86 -5.54
CA GLY A 694 -1.57 17.77 -4.69
C GLY A 694 -0.59 18.66 -5.46
N LEU A 695 -0.03 18.19 -6.58
CA LEU A 695 0.95 18.95 -7.38
C LEU A 695 0.30 20.06 -8.22
N GLY A 696 1.14 20.93 -8.76
CA GLY A 696 0.73 21.98 -9.72
C GLY A 696 1.90 22.33 -10.64
N PHE A 697 1.63 22.39 -11.96
CA PHE A 697 2.60 22.63 -13.02
C PHE A 697 2.26 23.92 -13.77
N ASP A 698 3.26 24.59 -14.27
CA ASP A 698 3.04 25.77 -15.13
C ASP A 698 2.30 25.37 -16.40
N VAL A 699 2.67 24.19 -16.96
CA VAL A 699 2.04 23.56 -18.11
C VAL A 699 1.58 22.16 -17.76
N VAL A 700 0.38 21.78 -18.17
CA VAL A 700 -0.13 20.41 -18.14
C VAL A 700 -0.53 19.98 -19.54
N ILE A 701 -0.06 18.82 -19.96
CA ILE A 701 -0.49 18.19 -21.21
C ILE A 701 -1.10 16.83 -20.86
N ILE A 702 -2.30 16.59 -21.39
CA ILE A 702 -3.03 15.33 -21.25
C ILE A 702 -3.12 14.71 -22.66
N PRO A 703 -2.16 13.83 -23.03
CA PRO A 703 -2.06 13.32 -24.40
C PRO A 703 -3.08 12.21 -24.70
N ASP A 704 -3.79 11.72 -23.68
CA ASP A 704 -4.77 10.64 -23.83
C ASP A 704 -5.92 10.79 -22.84
N VAL A 705 -7.10 11.11 -23.39
CA VAL A 705 -8.37 10.97 -22.69
C VAL A 705 -9.07 9.75 -23.29
N SER A 706 -8.74 8.58 -22.74
CA SER A 706 -9.14 7.30 -23.33
C SER A 706 -10.64 7.06 -23.26
N ASN A 707 -11.15 6.35 -24.29
CA ASN A 707 -12.49 5.80 -24.37
C ASN A 707 -12.66 4.51 -23.54
N ASP A 708 -11.85 4.30 -22.52
CA ASP A 708 -11.86 3.06 -21.75
C ASP A 708 -13.26 2.78 -21.17
N SER A 709 -13.77 1.63 -21.52
CA SER A 709 -14.95 1.09 -20.85
C SER A 709 -14.62 0.84 -19.38
N ILE A 710 -15.60 1.04 -18.51
CA ILE A 710 -15.48 0.67 -17.11
C ILE A 710 -15.08 -0.81 -17.03
N PRO A 711 -13.97 -1.18 -16.37
CA PRO A 711 -13.55 -2.57 -16.26
C PRO A 711 -14.67 -3.40 -15.60
N SER A 712 -14.80 -4.67 -15.96
CA SER A 712 -15.74 -5.55 -15.27
C SER A 712 -15.22 -5.84 -13.86
N ALA A 713 -16.08 -5.69 -12.85
CA ALA A 713 -15.73 -6.04 -11.48
C ALA A 713 -15.49 -7.56 -11.36
N GLY A 714 -14.38 -7.94 -10.75
CA GLY A 714 -14.08 -9.34 -10.42
C GLY A 714 -14.76 -9.79 -9.13
N TYR A 715 -15.16 -8.84 -8.30
CA TYR A 715 -15.88 -9.04 -7.04
C TYR A 715 -16.69 -7.80 -6.70
N PHE A 716 -17.69 -7.97 -5.83
CA PHE A 716 -18.41 -6.87 -5.19
C PHE A 716 -18.19 -6.93 -3.68
N ASP A 717 -18.03 -5.76 -3.10
CA ASP A 717 -17.98 -5.50 -1.67
C ASP A 717 -19.15 -4.55 -1.35
N VAL A 718 -20.12 -5.04 -0.63
CA VAL A 718 -21.35 -4.32 -0.28
C VAL A 718 -21.38 -4.16 1.23
N ALA A 719 -21.12 -2.94 1.71
CA ALA A 719 -21.10 -2.63 3.14
C ALA A 719 -22.47 -2.28 3.72
N GLU A 720 -23.48 -2.03 2.89
CA GLU A 720 -24.82 -1.61 3.29
C GLU A 720 -25.73 -2.82 3.59
N GLY A 721 -26.60 -2.69 4.58
CA GLY A 721 -27.51 -3.75 5.00
C GLY A 721 -26.77 -4.91 5.66
N ASP A 722 -27.11 -6.15 5.26
CA ASP A 722 -26.44 -7.38 5.69
C ASP A 722 -25.10 -7.57 4.94
N GLY A 723 -24.23 -6.59 4.97
CA GLY A 723 -23.02 -6.45 4.16
C GLY A 723 -22.36 -7.76 3.74
N TRP A 724 -21.94 -7.85 2.49
CA TRP A 724 -21.35 -9.06 1.93
C TRP A 724 -20.22 -8.79 0.92
N LEU A 725 -19.32 -9.76 0.81
CA LEU A 725 -18.25 -9.80 -0.19
C LEU A 725 -18.42 -11.04 -1.06
N SER A 726 -18.43 -10.91 -2.38
CA SER A 726 -18.55 -12.03 -3.31
C SER A 726 -17.78 -11.83 -4.60
N GLN A 727 -17.16 -12.88 -5.11
CA GLN A 727 -16.73 -12.90 -6.50
C GLN A 727 -17.95 -12.82 -7.44
N THR A 728 -17.75 -12.23 -8.60
CA THR A 728 -18.84 -12.02 -9.56
C THR A 728 -19.02 -13.22 -10.48
N PRO A 729 -20.26 -13.59 -10.80
CA PRO A 729 -20.55 -14.46 -11.94
C PRO A 729 -20.31 -13.72 -13.27
N PRO A 730 -20.35 -14.39 -14.43
CA PRO A 730 -20.26 -13.74 -15.73
C PRO A 730 -21.28 -12.61 -15.91
N LYS A 731 -20.93 -11.58 -16.68
CA LYS A 731 -21.75 -10.36 -16.82
C LYS A 731 -23.21 -10.67 -17.21
N TRP A 732 -23.45 -11.57 -18.18
CA TRP A 732 -24.79 -11.95 -18.59
C TRP A 732 -25.64 -12.56 -17.48
N ALA A 733 -25.01 -13.26 -16.52
CA ALA A 733 -25.70 -13.82 -15.35
C ALA A 733 -25.99 -12.77 -14.27
N ARG A 734 -25.11 -11.76 -14.13
CA ARG A 734 -25.31 -10.66 -13.16
C ARG A 734 -26.59 -9.88 -13.41
N ASP A 735 -26.88 -9.60 -14.68
CA ASP A 735 -28.07 -8.84 -15.09
C ASP A 735 -29.38 -9.56 -14.73
N LEU A 736 -29.32 -10.89 -14.54
CA LEU A 736 -30.45 -11.75 -14.20
C LEU A 736 -30.62 -11.96 -12.68
N ILE A 737 -29.66 -11.57 -11.86
CA ILE A 737 -29.66 -11.77 -10.41
C ILE A 737 -29.79 -10.39 -9.75
N PRO A 738 -30.93 -10.09 -9.09
CA PRO A 738 -31.20 -8.75 -8.55
C PRO A 738 -30.06 -8.20 -7.68
N GLU A 739 -29.54 -8.98 -6.72
CA GLU A 739 -28.50 -8.57 -5.80
C GLU A 739 -27.19 -8.20 -6.54
N MET A 740 -26.86 -8.98 -7.58
CA MET A 740 -25.66 -8.72 -8.39
C MET A 740 -25.84 -7.53 -9.32
N ARG A 741 -27.01 -7.38 -9.91
CA ARG A 741 -27.38 -6.22 -10.77
C ARG A 741 -27.31 -4.92 -9.96
N ASP A 742 -27.87 -4.91 -8.76
CA ASP A 742 -27.88 -3.73 -7.90
C ASP A 742 -26.47 -3.38 -7.41
N ALA A 743 -25.67 -4.40 -7.08
CA ALA A 743 -24.25 -4.20 -6.71
C ALA A 743 -23.43 -3.67 -7.89
N GLU A 744 -23.65 -4.20 -9.12
CA GLU A 744 -22.98 -3.71 -10.33
C GLU A 744 -23.39 -2.27 -10.67
N ALA A 745 -24.66 -1.91 -10.51
CA ALA A 745 -25.13 -0.55 -10.74
C ALA A 745 -24.46 0.44 -9.76
N ARG A 746 -24.41 0.11 -8.48
CA ARG A 746 -23.70 0.91 -7.46
C ARG A 746 -22.21 1.04 -7.77
N TRP A 747 -21.57 -0.06 -8.07
CA TRP A 747 -20.16 -0.09 -8.45
C TRP A 747 -19.88 0.74 -9.70
N ALA A 748 -20.69 0.57 -10.76
CA ALA A 748 -20.54 1.34 -11.99
C ALA A 748 -20.74 2.85 -11.76
N THR A 749 -21.71 3.23 -10.92
CA THR A 749 -21.92 4.62 -10.51
C THR A 749 -20.71 5.19 -9.79
N SER A 750 -20.12 4.43 -8.86
CA SER A 750 -18.90 4.82 -8.13
C SER A 750 -17.70 4.96 -9.07
N GLN A 751 -17.50 4.02 -9.99
CA GLN A 751 -16.41 4.06 -10.97
C GLN A 751 -16.54 5.25 -11.95
N ARG A 752 -17.75 5.59 -12.35
CA ARG A 752 -18.00 6.77 -13.18
C ARG A 752 -17.68 8.06 -12.41
N TYR A 753 -18.11 8.14 -11.15
CA TYR A 753 -17.82 9.29 -10.31
C TYR A 753 -16.30 9.46 -10.10
N GLU A 754 -15.57 8.38 -9.82
CA GLU A 754 -14.11 8.41 -9.72
C GLU A 754 -13.45 8.85 -11.04
N ALA A 755 -13.99 8.43 -12.19
CA ALA A 755 -13.50 8.87 -13.50
C ALA A 755 -13.72 10.39 -13.71
N PHE A 756 -14.85 10.97 -13.27
CA PHE A 756 -15.07 12.42 -13.27
C PHE A 756 -14.04 13.12 -12.39
N CYS A 757 -13.83 12.62 -11.18
CA CYS A 757 -12.82 13.15 -10.25
C CYS A 757 -11.42 13.10 -10.86
N MET A 758 -11.08 12.01 -11.56
CA MET A 758 -9.78 11.88 -12.23
C MET A 758 -9.59 12.96 -13.32
N LEU A 759 -10.58 13.16 -14.17
CA LEU A 759 -10.50 14.23 -15.19
C LEU A 759 -10.38 15.61 -14.54
N TYR A 760 -11.20 15.90 -13.54
CA TYR A 760 -11.12 17.14 -12.79
C TYR A 760 -9.75 17.36 -12.13
N VAL A 761 -9.19 16.33 -11.51
CA VAL A 761 -7.84 16.41 -10.94
C VAL A 761 -6.83 16.73 -12.04
N ALA A 762 -6.86 16.05 -13.19
CA ALA A 762 -5.94 16.29 -14.29
C ALA A 762 -6.02 17.73 -14.81
N LEU A 763 -7.22 18.22 -15.10
CA LEU A 763 -7.46 19.58 -15.61
C LEU A 763 -7.01 20.68 -14.62
N THR A 764 -7.17 20.43 -13.32
CA THR A 764 -6.86 21.41 -12.26
C THR A 764 -5.40 21.39 -11.79
N ARG A 765 -4.52 20.62 -12.43
CA ARG A 765 -3.06 20.65 -12.13
C ARG A 765 -2.36 21.82 -12.80
N ALA A 766 -2.94 22.36 -13.88
CA ALA A 766 -2.38 23.45 -14.65
C ALA A 766 -2.48 24.81 -13.92
N LYS A 767 -1.38 25.56 -13.92
CA LYS A 767 -1.34 26.96 -13.48
C LYS A 767 -1.64 27.90 -14.63
N ARG A 768 -0.95 27.73 -15.79
CA ARG A 768 -0.97 28.68 -16.92
C ARG A 768 -1.27 28.02 -18.27
N GLY A 769 -0.73 26.84 -18.57
CA GLY A 769 -0.94 26.11 -19.82
C GLY A 769 -1.68 24.80 -19.60
N LEU A 770 -2.81 24.58 -20.28
CA LEU A 770 -3.57 23.32 -20.23
C LEU A 770 -3.87 22.85 -21.66
N TYR A 771 -3.30 21.72 -22.04
CA TYR A 771 -3.43 21.15 -23.38
C TYR A 771 -3.96 19.71 -23.27
N VAL A 772 -5.06 19.44 -23.99
CA VAL A 772 -5.74 18.15 -23.96
C VAL A 772 -5.88 17.62 -25.36
N PHE A 773 -5.40 16.41 -25.63
CA PHE A 773 -5.56 15.74 -26.90
C PHE A 773 -6.70 14.75 -26.89
N LEU A 774 -7.52 14.78 -27.93
CA LEU A 774 -8.60 13.85 -28.20
C LEU A 774 -8.30 13.01 -29.42
N GLU A 775 -8.78 11.78 -29.40
CA GLU A 775 -8.80 10.90 -30.56
C GLU A 775 -10.05 11.17 -31.41
N PRO A 776 -9.97 11.17 -32.74
CA PRO A 776 -11.15 11.23 -33.59
C PRO A 776 -12.09 10.06 -33.24
N PRO A 777 -13.39 10.27 -33.10
CA PRO A 777 -14.33 9.18 -32.81
C PRO A 777 -14.34 8.17 -33.95
N SER A 778 -14.12 6.89 -33.65
CA SER A 778 -14.27 5.83 -34.64
C SER A 778 -15.74 5.67 -35.05
N SER A 779 -16.01 5.26 -36.28
CA SER A 779 -17.36 5.07 -36.81
C SER A 779 -18.24 4.08 -36.00
N SER A 780 -17.62 3.24 -35.18
CA SER A 780 -18.28 2.33 -34.23
C SER A 780 -18.45 2.91 -32.82
N GLN A 781 -17.88 4.09 -32.54
CA GLN A 781 -17.92 4.77 -31.23
C GLN A 781 -18.90 5.95 -31.19
N VAL A 782 -19.93 5.90 -32.03
CA VAL A 782 -20.92 6.97 -32.10
C VAL A 782 -21.49 7.27 -30.71
N ALA A 783 -21.51 8.54 -30.45
CA ALA A 783 -22.20 9.44 -29.49
C ALA A 783 -22.85 8.89 -28.17
N ASP A 784 -23.20 7.65 -28.05
CA ASP A 784 -24.02 7.13 -26.94
C ASP A 784 -23.22 6.38 -25.85
N LYS A 785 -21.88 6.35 -25.93
CA LYS A 785 -21.07 5.68 -24.87
C LYS A 785 -20.66 6.67 -23.80
N ALA A 786 -21.04 6.37 -22.58
CA ALA A 786 -20.59 7.05 -21.39
C ALA A 786 -19.06 6.90 -21.21
N SER A 787 -18.28 7.84 -21.74
CA SER A 787 -16.82 7.90 -21.63
C SER A 787 -16.37 9.34 -21.37
N LEU A 788 -15.17 9.47 -20.75
CA LEU A 788 -14.57 10.80 -20.50
C LEU A 788 -14.27 11.54 -21.80
N ALA A 789 -13.82 10.82 -22.83
CA ALA A 789 -13.55 11.41 -24.14
C ALA A 789 -14.81 11.96 -24.78
N ASN A 790 -15.95 11.22 -24.73
CA ASN A 790 -17.23 11.71 -25.25
C ASN A 790 -17.77 12.88 -24.42
N TRP A 791 -17.63 12.83 -23.10
CA TRP A 791 -17.99 13.98 -22.26
C TRP A 791 -17.24 15.22 -22.68
N LEU A 792 -15.90 15.14 -22.75
CA LEU A 792 -15.07 16.28 -23.10
C LEU A 792 -15.34 16.76 -24.54
N ALA A 793 -15.43 15.85 -25.53
CA ALA A 793 -15.70 16.20 -26.93
C ALA A 793 -17.07 16.87 -27.10
N THR A 794 -18.11 16.33 -26.44
CA THR A 794 -19.46 16.91 -26.52
C THR A 794 -19.53 18.27 -25.85
N SER A 795 -18.93 18.41 -24.64
CA SER A 795 -18.90 19.68 -23.90
C SER A 795 -18.20 20.79 -24.69
N VAL A 796 -17.13 20.49 -25.44
CA VAL A 796 -16.45 21.50 -26.27
C VAL A 796 -17.04 21.63 -27.68
N GLY A 797 -18.11 20.91 -28.00
CA GLY A 797 -18.78 20.99 -29.29
C GLY A 797 -17.95 20.40 -30.45
N SER A 798 -17.09 19.39 -30.16
CA SER A 798 -16.27 18.75 -31.20
C SER A 798 -17.12 17.89 -32.12
N ASP A 799 -16.92 18.04 -33.44
CA ASP A 799 -17.49 17.18 -34.48
C ASP A 799 -16.59 15.99 -34.82
N GLY A 800 -15.47 15.88 -34.11
CA GLY A 800 -14.45 14.84 -34.33
C GLY A 800 -13.46 15.12 -35.46
N SER A 801 -13.55 16.26 -36.13
CA SER A 801 -12.58 16.68 -37.14
C SER A 801 -11.25 17.02 -36.50
N PRO A 802 -10.10 16.61 -37.11
CA PRO A 802 -8.76 16.97 -36.59
C PRO A 802 -8.55 18.48 -36.52
N GLY A 803 -7.94 18.96 -35.46
CA GLY A 803 -7.62 20.36 -35.22
C GLY A 803 -8.02 20.86 -33.86
N ILE A 804 -7.86 22.17 -33.64
CA ILE A 804 -8.21 22.81 -32.36
C ILE A 804 -9.71 23.01 -32.30
N VAL A 805 -10.35 22.36 -31.31
CA VAL A 805 -11.82 22.43 -31.10
C VAL A 805 -12.22 23.38 -29.99
N TYR A 806 -11.28 23.70 -29.10
CA TYR A 806 -11.47 24.72 -28.05
C TYR A 806 -10.16 25.45 -27.79
N GLN A 807 -10.21 26.75 -27.64
CA GLN A 807 -9.08 27.58 -27.25
C GLN A 807 -9.54 28.79 -26.42
N SER A 808 -8.86 29.00 -25.30
CA SER A 808 -8.98 30.18 -24.45
C SER A 808 -7.59 30.72 -24.15
N GLY A 809 -7.32 31.97 -24.55
CA GLY A 809 -5.97 32.53 -24.46
C GLY A 809 -5.09 32.25 -25.70
N SER A 810 -3.79 32.46 -25.55
CA SER A 810 -2.80 32.22 -26.60
C SER A 810 -1.48 31.77 -26.00
N THR A 811 -0.59 31.19 -26.84
CA THR A 811 0.78 30.80 -26.45
C THR A 811 1.69 31.98 -26.12
N ASP A 812 1.33 33.22 -26.43
CA ASP A 812 2.14 34.44 -26.19
C ASP A 812 2.60 34.60 -24.72
N TRP A 813 1.90 33.99 -23.79
CA TRP A 813 2.27 34.00 -22.38
C TRP A 813 3.65 33.36 -22.13
N VAL A 814 4.02 32.37 -22.92
CA VAL A 814 5.29 31.65 -22.80
C VAL A 814 6.44 32.59 -23.24
N GLU A 815 6.20 33.46 -24.22
CA GLU A 815 7.19 34.40 -24.69
C GLU A 815 7.58 35.45 -23.64
N SER A 816 6.69 35.73 -22.72
CA SER A 816 6.96 36.61 -21.57
C SER A 816 7.98 36.05 -20.58
N ILE A 817 8.29 34.75 -20.67
CA ILE A 817 9.23 34.05 -19.78
C ILE A 817 10.61 34.03 -20.48
N ALA A 818 11.61 34.62 -19.82
CA ALA A 818 12.95 34.64 -20.35
C ALA A 818 13.52 33.27 -20.61
N ARG A 819 14.17 33.07 -21.77
CA ARG A 819 14.88 31.82 -22.05
C ARG A 819 16.10 31.70 -21.13
N SER A 820 16.25 30.60 -20.47
CA SER A 820 17.41 30.30 -19.65
C SER A 820 17.81 28.84 -19.88
N ARG A 821 19.03 28.64 -20.35
CA ARG A 821 19.51 27.26 -20.61
C ARG A 821 19.79 26.57 -19.27
N ARG A 822 19.10 25.49 -19.01
CA ARG A 822 19.37 24.66 -17.82
C ARG A 822 20.73 23.97 -17.96
N GLN A 823 21.57 24.04 -16.95
CA GLN A 823 22.78 23.21 -16.90
C GLN A 823 22.39 21.77 -16.59
N LYS A 824 22.77 20.84 -17.47
CA LYS A 824 22.63 19.40 -17.17
C LYS A 824 23.64 19.04 -16.07
N GLU A 825 23.17 18.59 -14.93
CA GLU A 825 24.05 17.97 -13.95
C GLU A 825 24.50 16.61 -14.46
N THR A 826 25.81 16.41 -14.57
CA THR A 826 26.36 15.10 -14.90
C THR A 826 26.30 14.20 -13.70
N THR A 827 25.67 13.03 -13.83
CA THR A 827 25.63 12.02 -12.76
C THR A 827 27.05 11.51 -12.50
N VAL A 828 27.62 11.87 -11.37
CA VAL A 828 28.94 11.41 -10.93
C VAL A 828 28.76 10.06 -10.21
N LEU A 829 29.76 9.19 -10.29
CA LEU A 829 29.80 7.96 -9.50
C LEU A 829 29.70 8.36 -8.01
N PRO A 830 28.68 7.92 -7.27
CA PRO A 830 28.62 8.23 -5.85
C PRO A 830 29.81 7.57 -5.17
N SER A 831 30.74 8.39 -4.67
CA SER A 831 31.75 7.86 -3.75
C SER A 831 31.03 7.28 -2.55
N LEU A 832 31.01 5.97 -2.45
CA LEU A 832 30.68 5.32 -1.18
C LEU A 832 31.78 5.83 -0.22
N ALA A 833 31.41 6.67 0.76
CA ALA A 833 32.35 7.13 1.76
C ALA A 833 33.19 5.96 2.19
N ALA A 834 34.51 6.08 2.07
CA ALA A 834 35.46 5.01 2.38
C ALA A 834 34.99 4.37 3.69
N GLY A 835 34.48 3.16 3.59
CA GLY A 835 33.73 2.57 4.66
C GLY A 835 34.58 2.58 5.90
N VAL A 836 34.11 3.14 6.99
CA VAL A 836 34.73 2.87 8.29
C VAL A 836 34.83 1.37 8.35
N ALA A 837 36.04 0.85 8.41
CA ALA A 837 36.30 -0.59 8.34
C ALA A 837 35.32 -1.26 9.30
N ARG A 838 34.46 -2.14 8.76
CA ARG A 838 33.40 -2.79 9.55
C ARG A 838 34.09 -3.49 10.69
N ARG A 839 33.69 -3.14 11.90
CA ARG A 839 34.16 -3.89 13.05
C ARG A 839 33.69 -5.32 12.91
N GLU A 840 34.57 -6.27 13.03
CA GLU A 840 34.21 -7.67 13.05
C GLU A 840 33.13 -7.87 14.12
N ARG A 841 32.02 -8.50 13.73
CA ARG A 841 30.91 -8.79 14.66
C ARG A 841 31.04 -10.24 15.09
N THR A 842 31.04 -10.46 16.36
CA THR A 842 31.02 -11.80 16.93
C THR A 842 29.88 -11.94 17.94
N THR A 843 29.47 -13.17 18.18
CA THR A 843 28.55 -13.49 19.27
C THR A 843 29.34 -14.17 20.39
N PRO A 844 28.94 -14.08 21.66
CA PRO A 844 29.60 -14.80 22.75
C PRO A 844 29.63 -16.31 22.51
N SER A 845 28.60 -16.87 21.87
CA SER A 845 28.55 -18.26 21.42
C SER A 845 29.48 -18.55 20.24
N GLY A 846 29.80 -17.59 19.40
CA GLY A 846 30.71 -17.68 18.26
C GLY A 846 32.20 -17.69 18.68
N ALA A 847 32.49 -17.21 19.89
CA ALA A 847 33.84 -17.26 20.47
C ALA A 847 34.32 -18.68 20.80
N LYS A 848 33.49 -19.69 20.65
CA LYS A 848 33.89 -21.11 20.72
C LYS A 848 34.89 -21.37 19.60
N LYS A 849 36.14 -21.72 19.97
CA LYS A 849 37.10 -22.25 19.01
C LYS A 849 36.43 -23.40 18.26
N LYS A 850 36.41 -23.35 16.94
CA LYS A 850 36.02 -24.47 16.05
C LYS A 850 37.00 -25.63 16.29
N THR A 851 36.81 -26.36 17.36
CA THR A 851 37.44 -27.70 17.53
C THR A 851 36.63 -28.66 16.67
N ALA A 852 37.33 -29.45 15.89
CA ALA A 852 36.79 -30.37 14.91
C ALA A 852 35.64 -31.23 15.45
N ALA A 853 34.66 -31.52 14.56
CA ALA A 853 33.45 -32.28 14.79
C ALA A 853 32.31 -31.53 15.54
N ALA A 854 31.71 -30.57 14.85
CA ALA A 854 30.37 -30.16 15.17
C ALA A 854 29.42 -31.33 14.84
N VAL A 855 28.87 -31.97 15.85
CA VAL A 855 27.75 -32.90 15.68
C VAL A 855 26.60 -32.04 15.13
N PRO A 856 25.96 -32.41 14.01
CA PRO A 856 24.86 -31.68 13.47
C PRO A 856 23.73 -31.60 14.53
N HIS A 857 23.33 -30.39 14.93
CA HIS A 857 22.18 -30.23 15.80
C HIS A 857 20.95 -30.76 15.06
N SER A 858 20.23 -31.70 15.65
CA SER A 858 18.95 -32.16 15.10
C SER A 858 17.90 -31.05 15.25
N PRO A 859 16.99 -30.87 14.28
CA PRO A 859 15.90 -29.91 14.40
C PRO A 859 15.10 -30.07 15.71
N ALA A 860 14.87 -31.29 16.15
CA ALA A 860 14.23 -31.61 17.42
C ALA A 860 15.03 -31.12 18.64
N GLY A 861 16.37 -31.20 18.62
CA GLY A 861 17.23 -30.69 19.69
C GLY A 861 17.21 -29.18 19.79
N MET A 862 17.14 -28.45 18.65
CA MET A 862 17.02 -27.01 18.64
C MET A 862 15.64 -26.55 19.14
N GLN A 863 14.57 -27.25 18.76
CA GLN A 863 13.22 -26.97 19.23
C GLN A 863 13.13 -27.18 20.74
N PHE A 864 13.62 -28.27 21.26
CA PHE A 864 13.70 -28.55 22.70
C PHE A 864 14.48 -27.47 23.45
N GLY A 865 15.64 -27.04 22.92
CA GLY A 865 16.40 -25.91 23.47
C GLY A 865 15.56 -24.63 23.58
N SER A 866 14.87 -24.26 22.51
CA SER A 866 13.99 -23.08 22.49
C SER A 866 12.83 -23.18 23.49
N GLU A 867 12.24 -24.37 23.65
CA GLU A 867 11.17 -24.60 24.64
C GLU A 867 11.68 -24.44 26.09
N VAL A 868 12.86 -24.91 26.39
CA VAL A 868 13.50 -24.77 27.69
C VAL A 868 13.83 -23.32 28.02
N HIS A 869 14.44 -22.57 27.08
CA HIS A 869 14.69 -21.15 27.28
C HIS A 869 13.40 -20.35 27.48
N ALA A 870 12.38 -20.60 26.65
CA ALA A 870 11.06 -19.96 26.79
C ALA A 870 10.39 -20.29 28.15
N ALA A 871 10.59 -21.51 28.67
CA ALA A 871 10.07 -21.90 29.99
C ALA A 871 10.83 -21.19 31.13
N PHE A 872 12.15 -21.07 31.06
CA PHE A 872 12.93 -20.31 32.06
C PHE A 872 12.66 -18.80 32.01
N GLU A 873 12.40 -18.25 30.83
CA GLU A 873 12.00 -16.84 30.67
C GLU A 873 10.74 -16.50 31.46
N GLN A 874 9.80 -17.45 31.60
CA GLN A 874 8.56 -17.24 32.37
C GLN A 874 8.81 -17.26 33.89
N VAL A 875 9.96 -17.75 34.36
CA VAL A 875 10.25 -17.84 35.79
C VAL A 875 10.71 -16.50 36.34
N GLY A 876 9.85 -15.83 37.11
CA GLY A 876 10.21 -14.66 37.93
C GLY A 876 10.95 -15.09 39.22
N TRP A 877 10.48 -14.58 40.36
CA TRP A 877 10.94 -14.98 41.68
C TRP A 877 9.96 -16.00 42.27
N LEU A 878 10.45 -17.21 42.65
CA LEU A 878 9.63 -18.31 43.14
C LEU A 878 8.98 -18.06 44.50
N ASP A 879 9.50 -17.13 45.26
CA ASP A 879 8.97 -16.67 46.55
C ASP A 879 7.91 -15.56 46.38
N GLU A 880 7.78 -14.97 45.22
CA GLU A 880 6.76 -13.95 44.90
C GLU A 880 5.56 -14.54 44.12
N ALA A 881 5.82 -15.40 43.15
CA ALA A 881 4.79 -16.01 42.31
C ALA A 881 5.16 -17.41 41.80
N ALA A 882 4.18 -18.30 41.72
CA ALA A 882 4.35 -19.61 41.09
C ALA A 882 4.45 -19.44 39.57
N PRO A 883 5.48 -20.02 38.89
CA PRO A 883 5.61 -19.92 37.45
C PRO A 883 4.53 -20.74 36.74
N VAL A 884 4.03 -20.22 35.63
CA VAL A 884 3.15 -20.92 34.70
C VAL A 884 3.99 -21.33 33.49
N PHE A 885 4.13 -22.64 33.28
CA PHE A 885 4.94 -23.14 32.18
C PHE A 885 4.12 -23.35 30.91
N PRO A 886 4.71 -23.12 29.72
CA PRO A 886 4.13 -23.55 28.47
C PRO A 886 3.90 -25.07 28.45
N GLU A 887 2.86 -25.53 27.77
CA GLU A 887 2.67 -26.96 27.51
C GLU A 887 3.81 -27.48 26.63
N GLY A 888 4.46 -28.56 27.02
CA GLY A 888 5.57 -29.16 26.29
C GLY A 888 6.60 -29.84 27.20
N GLU A 889 7.56 -30.53 26.57
CA GLU A 889 8.65 -31.24 27.25
C GLU A 889 9.56 -30.24 27.98
N GLY A 890 9.87 -29.10 27.37
CA GLY A 890 10.73 -28.08 27.95
C GLY A 890 10.18 -27.50 29.25
N GLY A 891 8.89 -27.20 29.34
CA GLY A 891 8.22 -26.73 30.56
C GLY A 891 8.29 -27.75 31.69
N SER A 892 8.10 -29.03 31.39
CA SER A 892 8.18 -30.14 32.36
C SER A 892 9.56 -30.29 32.92
N VAL A 893 10.61 -30.16 32.09
CA VAL A 893 12.03 -30.25 32.50
C VAL A 893 12.37 -29.09 33.42
N VAL A 894 12.00 -27.85 33.09
CA VAL A 894 12.25 -26.68 33.93
C VAL A 894 11.54 -26.79 35.27
N ALA A 895 10.29 -27.26 35.29
CA ALA A 895 9.55 -27.52 36.53
C ALA A 895 10.24 -28.55 37.44
N ALA A 896 10.89 -29.56 36.86
CA ALA A 896 11.67 -30.57 37.59
C ALA A 896 12.97 -29.97 38.14
N LEU A 897 13.69 -29.17 37.34
CA LEU A 897 14.94 -28.51 37.73
C LEU A 897 14.75 -27.55 38.91
N LEU A 898 13.68 -26.79 38.92
CA LEU A 898 13.32 -25.85 39.99
C LEU A 898 12.97 -26.54 41.32
N LYS A 899 12.83 -27.88 41.38
CA LYS A 899 12.71 -28.63 42.62
C LYS A 899 14.07 -28.94 43.24
N ILE A 900 15.15 -28.81 42.49
CA ILE A 900 16.51 -29.07 42.98
C ILE A 900 16.97 -27.90 43.86
N PRO A 901 17.32 -28.10 45.14
CA PRO A 901 17.58 -26.99 46.07
C PRO A 901 18.64 -26.00 45.64
N ARG A 902 19.71 -26.47 45.01
CA ARG A 902 20.79 -25.57 44.52
C ARG A 902 20.35 -24.70 43.37
N ILE A 903 19.57 -25.21 42.42
CA ILE A 903 18.99 -24.45 41.30
C ILE A 903 17.92 -23.52 41.83
N ARG A 904 16.98 -24.04 42.63
CA ARG A 904 15.88 -23.27 43.21
C ARG A 904 16.35 -22.01 43.94
N ALA A 905 17.46 -22.10 44.70
CA ALA A 905 18.02 -20.99 45.48
C ALA A 905 18.37 -19.75 44.66
N ILE A 906 18.66 -19.92 43.36
CA ILE A 906 18.94 -18.82 42.41
C ILE A 906 17.66 -18.07 42.03
N PHE A 907 16.55 -18.76 42.00
CA PHE A 907 15.24 -18.20 41.63
C PHE A 907 14.42 -17.69 42.82
N GLU A 908 14.99 -17.69 44.00
CA GLU A 908 14.40 -17.13 45.21
C GLU A 908 15.03 -15.80 45.56
N ARG A 909 14.20 -14.72 45.65
CA ARG A 909 14.69 -13.37 45.95
C ARG A 909 15.04 -13.20 47.43
N LYS A 910 14.25 -13.80 48.30
CA LYS A 910 14.34 -13.65 49.77
C LYS A 910 14.29 -12.14 50.13
N ASP A 911 15.07 -11.71 51.09
CA ASP A 911 15.14 -10.29 51.53
C ASP A 911 16.18 -9.46 50.78
N ARG A 912 16.67 -9.95 49.63
CA ARG A 912 17.70 -9.23 48.83
C ARG A 912 17.08 -8.15 47.97
N VAL A 913 17.77 -7.00 47.86
CA VAL A 913 17.40 -5.96 46.88
C VAL A 913 18.07 -6.30 45.55
N VAL A 914 17.33 -7.04 44.70
CA VAL A 914 17.84 -7.56 43.42
C VAL A 914 16.90 -7.17 42.32
N GLU A 915 17.47 -6.59 41.26
CA GLU A 915 16.79 -6.31 40.02
C GLU A 915 16.97 -7.49 39.07
N LEU A 916 15.87 -7.98 38.46
CA LEU A 916 15.86 -9.13 37.58
C LEU A 916 15.67 -8.68 36.12
N HIS A 917 16.62 -9.12 35.26
CA HIS A 917 16.49 -9.03 33.82
C HIS A 917 16.49 -10.43 33.19
N ARG A 918 15.64 -10.64 32.17
CA ARG A 918 15.51 -11.91 31.44
C ARG A 918 15.69 -11.64 29.97
N GLU A 919 16.36 -12.53 29.25
CA GLU A 919 16.71 -12.34 27.83
C GLU A 919 17.33 -10.94 27.57
N GLN A 920 18.30 -10.56 28.41
CA GLN A 920 18.92 -9.23 28.37
C GLN A 920 19.88 -9.12 27.18
N PRO A 921 19.55 -8.33 26.13
CA PRO A 921 20.49 -8.08 25.05
C PRO A 921 21.67 -7.21 25.54
N VAL A 922 22.84 -7.55 25.03
CA VAL A 922 24.07 -6.81 25.33
C VAL A 922 24.88 -6.59 24.06
N ASP A 923 25.39 -5.39 23.89
CA ASP A 923 26.31 -5.00 22.84
C ASP A 923 27.53 -4.30 23.46
N ALA A 924 28.71 -4.74 23.05
CA ALA A 924 29.96 -4.14 23.52
C ALA A 924 31.05 -4.22 22.44
N VAL A 925 32.01 -3.33 22.48
CA VAL A 925 33.17 -3.36 21.58
C VAL A 925 34.44 -3.68 22.39
N PHE A 926 35.11 -4.78 22.00
CA PHE A 926 36.36 -5.24 22.53
C PHE A 926 37.41 -5.35 21.43
N ASP A 927 38.53 -4.68 21.58
CA ASP A 927 39.68 -4.70 20.65
C ASP A 927 39.28 -4.51 19.18
N GLY A 928 38.29 -3.65 18.94
CA GLY A 928 37.77 -3.38 17.60
C GLY A 928 36.69 -4.35 17.10
N VAL A 929 36.43 -5.44 17.82
CA VAL A 929 35.38 -6.43 17.51
C VAL A 929 34.09 -6.06 18.23
N TRP A 930 32.95 -6.10 17.51
CA TRP A 930 31.64 -5.87 18.09
C TRP A 930 31.09 -7.22 18.60
N LEU A 931 30.94 -7.32 19.91
CA LEU A 931 30.28 -8.43 20.57
C LEU A 931 28.80 -8.10 20.75
N SER A 932 27.91 -8.96 20.21
CA SER A 932 26.47 -8.85 20.38
C SER A 932 25.92 -10.18 20.88
N GLY A 933 25.14 -10.17 21.96
CA GLY A 933 24.58 -11.39 22.55
C GLY A 933 23.36 -11.11 23.42
N VAL A 934 22.80 -12.18 23.97
CA VAL A 934 21.67 -12.12 24.92
C VAL A 934 22.05 -12.96 26.12
N MET A 935 21.91 -12.38 27.32
CA MET A 935 22.06 -13.09 28.59
C MET A 935 20.69 -13.65 29.00
N ASP A 936 20.60 -14.95 29.21
CA ASP A 936 19.32 -15.62 29.51
C ASP A 936 18.67 -15.05 30.78
N ARG A 937 19.47 -14.85 31.85
CA ARG A 937 19.01 -14.27 33.09
C ARG A 937 20.12 -13.49 33.79
N LEU A 938 19.80 -12.29 34.27
CA LEU A 938 20.73 -11.35 34.93
C LEU A 938 20.12 -10.84 36.22
N HIS A 939 20.90 -10.91 37.33
CA HIS A 939 20.54 -10.33 38.61
C HIS A 939 21.49 -9.20 38.94
N LEU A 940 20.96 -8.01 39.23
CA LEU A 940 21.70 -6.86 39.70
C LEU A 940 21.40 -6.62 41.19
N HIS A 941 22.38 -6.92 42.05
CA HIS A 941 22.26 -6.69 43.48
C HIS A 941 22.64 -5.24 43.81
N ARG A 942 21.78 -4.57 44.56
CA ARG A 942 21.99 -3.18 44.98
C ARG A 942 22.25 -3.12 46.48
N ASP A 943 23.16 -2.27 46.86
CA ASP A 943 23.45 -1.96 48.28
C ASP A 943 22.45 -0.94 48.85
N SER A 944 22.64 -0.54 50.09
CA SER A 944 21.78 0.43 50.78
C SER A 944 21.82 1.85 50.19
N SER A 945 22.80 2.17 49.33
CA SER A 945 22.92 3.43 48.61
C SER A 945 22.23 3.38 47.24
N GLY A 946 21.77 2.19 46.80
CA GLY A 946 21.17 1.95 45.49
C GLY A 946 22.18 1.61 44.40
N GLU A 947 23.49 1.57 44.70
CA GLU A 947 24.53 1.20 43.76
C GLU A 947 24.61 -0.32 43.56
N VAL A 948 24.96 -0.75 42.35
CA VAL A 948 25.11 -2.16 42.01
C VAL A 948 26.44 -2.66 42.56
N ASN A 949 26.39 -3.57 43.54
CA ASN A 949 27.58 -4.14 44.20
C ASN A 949 27.91 -5.58 43.80
N ALA A 950 26.94 -6.32 43.23
CA ALA A 950 27.16 -7.62 42.66
C ALA A 950 26.25 -7.90 41.45
N VAL A 951 26.75 -8.67 40.51
CA VAL A 951 26.09 -9.07 39.29
C VAL A 951 26.16 -10.58 39.16
N GLU A 952 25.02 -11.26 39.00
CA GLU A 952 24.94 -12.69 38.73
C GLU A 952 24.40 -12.88 37.32
N ILE A 953 25.17 -13.56 36.45
CA ILE A 953 24.81 -13.94 35.08
C ILE A 953 24.48 -15.41 35.07
N ILE A 954 23.29 -15.80 34.70
CA ILE A 954 22.82 -17.19 34.67
C ILE A 954 22.49 -17.54 33.21
N ASP A 955 23.04 -18.63 32.73
CA ASP A 955 22.89 -19.08 31.36
C ASP A 955 22.45 -20.57 31.34
N PHE A 956 21.45 -20.91 30.53
CA PHE A 956 20.81 -22.20 30.47
C PHE A 956 21.37 -23.03 29.32
N LYS A 957 21.72 -24.30 29.54
CA LYS A 957 22.27 -25.16 28.51
C LYS A 957 21.53 -26.50 28.42
N THR A 958 21.11 -26.83 27.19
CA THR A 958 20.37 -28.04 26.84
C THR A 958 21.21 -29.08 26.13
N ASP A 959 22.54 -28.90 26.08
CA ASP A 959 23.46 -29.85 25.45
C ASP A 959 23.38 -31.23 26.12
N ALA A 960 23.53 -32.27 25.30
CA ALA A 960 23.57 -33.67 25.77
C ALA A 960 24.91 -34.08 26.43
N VAL A 961 25.50 -33.14 27.18
CA VAL A 961 26.77 -33.39 27.93
C VAL A 961 26.39 -33.80 29.34
N GLU A 962 26.95 -34.94 29.80
CA GLU A 962 26.68 -35.52 31.11
C GLU A 962 27.71 -35.10 32.18
N ASP A 963 28.85 -34.56 31.76
CA ASP A 963 29.89 -34.02 32.67
C ASP A 963 29.75 -32.49 32.77
N LEU A 964 29.35 -32.01 33.93
CA LEU A 964 29.19 -30.58 34.23
C LEU A 964 30.48 -29.76 34.05
N GLN A 965 31.65 -30.39 34.32
CA GLN A 965 32.98 -29.75 34.18
C GLN A 965 33.38 -29.65 32.69
N GLU A 966 32.96 -30.58 31.86
CA GLU A 966 33.14 -30.51 30.42
C GLU A 966 32.26 -29.39 29.83
N LEU A 967 31.01 -29.30 30.27
CA LEU A 967 30.08 -28.24 29.90
C LEU A 967 30.66 -26.87 30.29
N ALA A 968 31.17 -26.75 31.53
CA ALA A 968 31.79 -25.53 32.04
C ALA A 968 32.97 -25.09 31.15
N ARG A 969 33.88 -26.02 30.81
CA ARG A 969 35.02 -25.71 29.91
C ARG A 969 34.56 -25.28 28.52
N ARG A 970 33.51 -25.88 27.97
CA ARG A 970 32.98 -25.59 26.65
C ARG A 970 32.39 -24.18 26.56
N TYR A 971 31.72 -23.73 27.63
CA TYR A 971 31.02 -22.43 27.67
C TYR A 971 31.82 -21.33 28.40
N ALA A 972 32.97 -21.62 28.98
CA ALA A 972 33.83 -20.64 29.65
C ALA A 972 34.12 -19.38 28.77
N PRO A 973 34.44 -19.50 27.48
CA PRO A 973 34.67 -18.32 26.62
C PRO A 973 33.43 -17.41 26.50
N GLN A 974 32.26 -18.00 26.40
CA GLN A 974 30.98 -17.24 26.31
C GLN A 974 30.73 -16.49 27.64
N MET A 975 30.85 -17.19 28.75
CA MET A 975 30.60 -16.60 30.08
C MET A 975 31.67 -15.58 30.45
N HIS A 976 32.92 -15.76 30.01
CA HIS A 976 33.96 -14.77 30.16
C HIS A 976 33.64 -13.47 29.40
N ALA A 977 33.15 -13.59 28.17
CA ALA A 977 32.75 -12.44 27.38
C ALA A 977 31.59 -11.67 28.06
N TYR A 978 30.60 -12.37 28.58
CA TYR A 978 29.50 -11.73 29.32
C TYR A 978 29.99 -11.07 30.63
N ARG A 979 30.86 -11.73 31.36
CA ARG A 979 31.49 -11.18 32.56
C ARG A 979 32.22 -9.88 32.27
N GLU A 980 33.00 -9.85 31.19
CA GLU A 980 33.77 -8.69 30.77
C GLU A 980 32.89 -7.49 30.40
N VAL A 981 31.76 -7.77 29.70
CA VAL A 981 30.76 -6.73 29.42
C VAL A 981 30.19 -6.15 30.69
N MET A 982 29.76 -6.99 31.63
CA MET A 982 29.15 -6.53 32.89
C MET A 982 30.19 -5.85 33.82
N GLN A 983 31.44 -6.31 33.82
CA GLN A 983 32.49 -5.68 34.59
C GLN A 983 32.82 -4.24 34.09
N ARG A 984 32.67 -4.02 32.75
CA ARG A 984 32.78 -2.64 32.20
C ARG A 984 31.58 -1.77 32.53
N ALA A 985 30.37 -2.36 32.52
CA ALA A 985 29.14 -1.64 32.87
C ALA A 985 29.10 -1.28 34.37
N TYR A 986 29.64 -2.16 35.23
CA TYR A 986 29.65 -2.03 36.68
C TYR A 986 31.08 -2.32 37.21
N PRO A 987 32.01 -1.36 37.11
CA PRO A 987 33.42 -1.57 37.40
C PRO A 987 33.68 -2.03 38.83
N ASP A 988 32.89 -1.57 39.77
CA ASP A 988 33.07 -1.84 41.21
C ASP A 988 32.25 -3.06 41.71
N ALA A 989 31.43 -3.64 40.86
CA ALA A 989 30.59 -4.79 41.22
C ALA A 989 31.33 -6.11 41.08
N ARG A 990 31.06 -7.07 41.97
CA ARG A 990 31.49 -8.46 41.81
C ARG A 990 30.63 -9.16 40.80
N VAL A 991 31.19 -9.60 39.66
CA VAL A 991 30.47 -10.32 38.59
C VAL A 991 30.72 -11.82 38.72
N VAL A 992 29.66 -12.60 38.87
CA VAL A 992 29.67 -14.07 38.98
C VAL A 992 28.83 -14.65 37.86
N CYS A 993 29.28 -15.74 37.26
CA CYS A 993 28.58 -16.43 36.18
C CYS A 993 28.19 -17.84 36.60
N PHE A 994 26.95 -18.23 36.29
CA PHE A 994 26.43 -19.59 36.56
C PHE A 994 25.95 -20.22 35.25
N LEU A 995 26.25 -21.54 35.10
CA LEU A 995 25.67 -22.39 34.06
C LEU A 995 24.72 -23.38 34.70
N ILE A 996 23.52 -23.49 34.23
CA ILE A 996 22.54 -24.51 34.59
C ILE A 996 22.44 -25.51 33.45
N SER A 997 22.77 -26.79 33.71
CA SER A 997 22.62 -27.87 32.76
C SER A 997 21.29 -28.56 32.96
N THR A 998 20.46 -28.61 31.89
CA THR A 998 19.21 -29.37 31.93
C THR A 998 19.45 -30.86 31.97
N ARG A 999 20.56 -31.33 31.36
CA ARG A 999 20.88 -32.74 31.28
C ARG A 999 21.50 -33.28 32.60
N CYS A 1000 22.39 -32.53 33.19
CA CYS A 1000 23.02 -32.91 34.48
C CYS A 1000 22.08 -32.62 35.68
N GLY A 1001 21.10 -31.78 35.53
CA GLY A 1001 20.23 -31.33 36.61
C GLY A 1001 21.02 -30.63 37.73
N ASP A 1002 22.08 -29.89 37.40
CA ASP A 1002 22.96 -29.26 38.40
C ASP A 1002 23.48 -27.90 37.83
N ILE A 1003 24.15 -27.16 38.69
CA ILE A 1003 24.64 -25.79 38.43
C ILE A 1003 26.14 -25.72 38.74
N VAL A 1004 26.88 -24.97 37.93
CA VAL A 1004 28.32 -24.68 38.15
C VAL A 1004 28.55 -23.17 38.08
N GLU A 1005 29.40 -22.69 38.99
CA GLU A 1005 29.95 -21.31 38.99
C GLU A 1005 31.22 -21.28 38.14
N LEU A 1006 31.36 -20.23 37.28
CA LEU A 1006 32.45 -20.00 36.34
C LEU A 1006 33.19 -18.71 36.65
#